data_efa0bb47b7ecbf3debdec306b7257c43
#
_entry.id   efa0bb47b7ecbf3debdec306b7257c43
#
_cell.length_a   1.000
_cell.length_b   1.000
_cell.length_c   1.000
_cell.angle_alpha   90.00
_cell.angle_beta   90.00
_cell.angle_gamma   90.00
#
_symmetry.space_group_name_H-M   'P 1'
#
loop_
_entity.id
_entity.type
_entity.pdbx_description
1 polymer ?
#
loop_
_entity_poly.entity_id
_entity_poly.type
_entity_poly.pdbx_seq_one_letter_code
_entity_poly.pdbx_strand_id
1 'polypeptide(L)'
;MCYKIAPWATVESRSSAVLSFSFPVMKKIFRSFTFLATALLVALVCPACSGDDDPVVDDVLTVSPATATVGQDGGTLKLSVQSSHVPTVTSSESWITTGSRGTDPTVAGAYTFTMNVQANPNEAERTATLTVISGSQSKNVQVTQSAADVLKVEPTTISIDDQEQTFEITITTNGVPQFSVDAGWITQTAASSENKRGFKAEANTGAARTATLTYTLGKLTATVTVKQAQAVLTGVVDPSVTYQTMEGFAASDCWAPAVIGKYWTGKRDGIAELLFSREVSNGQPKGIGLSMWRSNLGGGSAEQGLASNIGVENGADGYNYYRRGESYLNDDLTYDWSRCEGQRFFLDKAKDYGVESVVLFSNSPNVQFTRNGKGYSDSGHSTNLKADCYDDFAGYMAKVAAQYIAWGYPVTHISPVNEPQYAWEGHDQEGSGWTNAEIAKLSKELDGALDREGLADVKILLGEAGDWEHAYKTKSPNESSNCIYSFFNASSDNYVGNLSHMAPVYGAHSYWTDGTWNGMRNVRQQAYDKAVENGISLWQTEWSMLGDGYSEFPGYGNSNEMDIALVMDKVIYNDLTVGNMTSWSFWTSMDVSRWSQLDRFMLIDFTPSGGTYSVDLSGEGTYKADATLWVLGNYSLFVRPGFKRIDVDIPNYDRTFFGTGFISPDGKRIVVVMSNLNAAEMEVRLSLKGVTPVTLTSYTTTQRKNLQQQALNASTTVFKLEGSSVTTFVFDL
;
A
#
# COMPACT_ATOMS: atom_id res chain seq x y z
N MET A 1 -12.29 -11.53 21.57
CA MET A 1 -11.06 -11.04 22.24
C MET A 1 -11.23 -9.57 22.59
N CYS A 2 -11.63 -9.26 23.81
CA CYS A 2 -11.70 -7.88 24.28
C CYS A 2 -10.52 -7.65 25.22
N TYR A 3 -9.47 -6.99 24.74
CA TYR A 3 -8.46 -6.42 25.62
C TYR A 3 -9.09 -5.26 26.39
N LYS A 4 -8.94 -5.27 27.71
CA LYS A 4 -9.20 -4.09 28.54
C LYS A 4 -8.28 -2.96 28.06
N ILE A 5 -8.83 -1.93 27.46
CA ILE A 5 -8.13 -0.67 27.22
C ILE A 5 -8.08 0.03 28.57
N ALA A 6 -6.89 0.11 29.16
CA ALA A 6 -6.65 0.95 30.33
C ALA A 6 -6.81 2.43 29.91
N PRO A 7 -7.34 3.30 30.79
CA PRO A 7 -7.51 4.70 30.45
C PRO A 7 -6.18 5.40 30.28
N TRP A 8 -6.07 6.22 29.26
CA TRP A 8 -4.92 7.05 28.91
C TRP A 8 -4.57 8.00 30.05
N ALA A 9 -3.38 7.88 30.59
CA ALA A 9 -2.77 8.90 31.42
C ALA A 9 -2.26 10.03 30.53
N THR A 10 -2.73 11.24 30.81
CA THR A 10 -2.25 12.50 30.23
C THR A 10 -0.75 12.65 30.52
N VAL A 11 0.07 12.70 29.48
CA VAL A 11 1.47 13.08 29.57
C VAL A 11 1.58 14.57 29.26
N GLU A 12 1.94 15.33 30.29
CA GLU A 12 2.30 16.73 30.19
C GLU A 12 3.55 16.94 29.32
N SER A 13 3.50 18.02 28.56
CA SER A 13 4.55 18.58 27.74
C SER A 13 5.84 18.82 28.55
N ARG A 14 6.97 18.31 28.10
CA ARG A 14 8.30 18.86 28.43
C ARG A 14 9.06 19.19 27.17
N SER A 15 9.45 20.46 27.17
CA SER A 15 10.25 21.27 26.27
C SER A 15 11.50 20.61 25.66
N SER A 16 11.64 20.90 24.37
CA SER A 16 12.84 21.31 23.62
C SER A 16 14.23 21.05 24.24
N ALA A 17 15.02 20.22 23.58
CA ALA A 17 16.48 20.34 23.55
C ALA A 17 16.92 20.43 22.08
N VAL A 18 17.36 21.62 21.69
CA VAL A 18 18.04 21.94 20.43
C VAL A 18 19.45 21.38 20.51
N LEU A 19 19.80 20.42 19.70
CA LEU A 19 21.18 20.02 19.45
C LEU A 19 21.65 20.68 18.16
N SER A 20 22.42 21.76 18.36
CA SER A 20 23.19 22.43 17.30
C SER A 20 24.43 21.57 16.97
N PHE A 21 24.51 21.11 15.72
CA PHE A 21 25.77 20.62 15.15
C PHE A 21 26.43 21.75 14.38
N SER A 22 27.57 22.20 14.90
CA SER A 22 28.49 23.14 14.24
C SER A 22 29.38 22.39 13.24
N PHE A 23 29.37 22.86 11.99
CA PHE A 23 30.37 22.49 10.98
C PHE A 23 31.58 23.40 11.07
N PRO A 24 32.80 22.90 10.94
CA PRO A 24 34.00 23.72 10.96
C PRO A 24 34.26 24.42 9.61
N VAL A 25 34.57 25.68 9.75
CA VAL A 25 35.03 26.58 8.72
C VAL A 25 36.35 26.11 8.12
N MET A 26 36.46 25.92 6.82
CA MET A 26 37.73 25.86 6.11
C MET A 26 38.03 27.18 5.41
N LYS A 27 39.17 27.74 5.82
CA LYS A 27 39.75 29.01 5.36
C LYS A 27 40.31 28.93 3.94
N LYS A 28 40.01 29.97 3.20
CA LYS A 28 40.77 30.69 2.15
C LYS A 28 42.13 30.11 1.71
N ILE A 29 42.28 29.98 0.39
CA ILE A 29 43.54 30.20 -0.29
C ILE A 29 43.30 31.20 -1.40
N PHE A 30 43.78 32.44 -1.15
CA PHE A 30 44.00 33.48 -2.17
C PHE A 30 45.29 33.14 -2.91
N ARG A 31 45.26 33.12 -4.23
CA ARG A 31 46.45 33.25 -5.05
C ARG A 31 46.33 34.52 -5.85
N SER A 32 47.20 35.48 -5.47
CA SER A 32 47.48 36.72 -6.16
C SER A 32 48.08 36.42 -7.54
N PHE A 33 47.54 37.07 -8.57
CA PHE A 33 48.28 37.30 -9.82
C PHE A 33 48.81 38.71 -9.82
N THR A 34 50.13 38.85 -9.81
CA THR A 34 50.90 40.06 -9.92
C THR A 34 50.97 40.47 -11.39
N PHE A 35 50.40 41.62 -11.74
CA PHE A 35 50.67 42.25 -13.04
C PHE A 35 51.94 43.07 -12.96
N LEU A 36 52.89 42.75 -13.81
CA LEU A 36 54.16 43.46 -14.00
C LEU A 36 53.91 44.69 -14.88
N ALA A 37 54.06 45.90 -14.31
CA ALA A 37 54.05 47.12 -15.04
C ALA A 37 55.48 47.39 -15.53
N THR A 38 55.69 47.41 -16.84
CA THR A 38 56.94 47.84 -17.45
C THR A 38 56.83 49.32 -17.75
N ALA A 39 57.55 50.11 -16.97
CA ALA A 39 57.74 51.56 -17.26
C ALA A 39 58.86 51.73 -18.31
N LEU A 40 58.52 52.31 -19.42
CA LEU A 40 59.50 52.70 -20.44
C LEU A 40 59.90 54.19 -20.21
N LEU A 41 61.10 54.39 -19.73
CA LEU A 41 61.71 55.70 -19.55
C LEU A 41 62.29 56.19 -20.92
N VAL A 42 61.79 57.23 -21.48
CA VAL A 42 62.43 57.91 -22.65
C VAL A 42 63.14 59.15 -22.18
N ALA A 43 64.46 59.22 -22.35
CA ALA A 43 65.28 60.30 -22.02
C ALA A 43 65.16 61.44 -23.08
N LEU A 44 64.96 62.67 -22.65
CA LEU A 44 65.05 63.83 -23.45
C LEU A 44 66.53 64.17 -23.66
N VAL A 45 66.91 64.36 -24.90
CA VAL A 45 68.11 65.10 -25.29
C VAL A 45 67.63 66.38 -25.95
N CYS A 46 67.97 67.53 -25.34
CA CYS A 46 67.87 68.82 -26.00
C CYS A 46 69.14 69.12 -26.76
N PRO A 47 69.05 69.80 -27.92
CA PRO A 47 70.00 70.79 -28.25
C PRO A 47 69.32 72.21 -28.36
N ALA A 48 69.95 73.19 -27.73
CA ALA A 48 69.64 74.60 -27.89
C ALA A 48 70.05 75.09 -29.24
N CYS A 49 69.22 75.88 -29.86
CA CYS A 49 69.63 77.07 -30.62
C CYS A 49 68.49 78.07 -30.82
N SER A 50 68.84 79.34 -30.67
CA SER A 50 68.10 80.60 -30.70
C SER A 50 67.35 80.85 -31.98
N GLY A 51 66.19 81.54 -31.88
CA GLY A 51 65.49 82.20 -32.94
C GLY A 51 64.16 82.75 -32.44
N ASP A 52 64.01 84.05 -32.31
CA ASP A 52 62.76 84.77 -32.05
C ASP A 52 61.70 84.37 -33.11
N ASP A 53 60.58 83.82 -32.67
CA ASP A 53 59.28 83.87 -33.32
C ASP A 53 58.19 83.68 -32.27
N ASP A 54 57.07 84.43 -32.35
CA ASP A 54 55.90 84.29 -31.45
C ASP A 54 55.48 82.83 -31.24
N PRO A 55 55.11 82.49 -30.03
CA PRO A 55 54.71 81.11 -29.76
C PRO A 55 53.36 80.82 -30.44
N VAL A 56 53.40 80.06 -31.54
CA VAL A 56 52.23 79.29 -32.00
C VAL A 56 51.96 78.30 -30.91
N VAL A 57 50.92 78.54 -30.14
CA VAL A 57 50.41 77.53 -29.19
C VAL A 57 49.88 76.37 -30.03
N ASP A 58 50.67 75.32 -30.14
CA ASP A 58 50.18 74.09 -30.78
C ASP A 58 48.89 73.63 -30.08
N ASP A 59 47.82 73.54 -30.88
CA ASP A 59 46.55 73.00 -30.41
C ASP A 59 46.77 71.56 -29.87
N VAL A 60 46.69 71.35 -28.55
CA VAL A 60 46.81 70.06 -27.90
C VAL A 60 45.43 69.45 -27.73
N LEU A 61 45.24 68.28 -28.24
CA LEU A 61 44.06 67.43 -27.94
C LEU A 61 44.47 66.01 -27.73
N THR A 62 44.35 65.51 -26.47
CA THR A 62 44.46 64.10 -26.13
C THR A 62 43.20 63.63 -25.47
N VAL A 63 42.76 62.35 -25.76
CA VAL A 63 41.55 61.74 -25.24
C VAL A 63 41.88 60.37 -24.77
N SER A 64 41.41 59.99 -23.55
CA SER A 64 41.56 58.66 -22.96
C SER A 64 40.23 58.20 -22.34
N PRO A 65 39.87 56.98 -22.55
CA PRO A 65 40.53 56.00 -23.42
C PRO A 65 40.29 56.20 -24.89
N ALA A 66 41.15 55.69 -25.77
CA ALA A 66 40.99 55.74 -27.21
C ALA A 66 39.94 54.81 -27.77
N THR A 67 39.63 53.72 -27.01
CA THR A 67 38.52 52.79 -27.25
C THR A 67 37.88 52.45 -25.94
N ALA A 68 36.58 52.17 -25.93
CA ALA A 68 35.83 51.75 -24.74
C ALA A 68 34.88 50.61 -25.02
N THR A 69 34.73 49.66 -24.06
CA THR A 69 33.72 48.63 -24.10
C THR A 69 32.73 48.84 -22.97
N VAL A 70 31.44 48.74 -23.27
CA VAL A 70 30.35 48.89 -22.30
C VAL A 70 29.51 47.62 -22.35
N GLY A 71 29.07 47.14 -21.19
CA GLY A 71 28.19 45.99 -21.12
C GLY A 71 26.79 46.26 -21.66
N GLN A 72 26.02 45.18 -21.87
CA GLN A 72 24.67 45.24 -22.45
C GLN A 72 23.70 46.16 -21.68
N ASP A 73 23.81 46.24 -20.37
CA ASP A 73 22.93 47.06 -19.51
C ASP A 73 23.17 48.57 -19.66
N GLY A 74 24.20 48.96 -20.43
CA GLY A 74 24.60 50.38 -20.56
C GLY A 74 25.28 50.89 -19.30
N GLY A 75 25.08 52.17 -19.01
CA GLY A 75 25.67 52.84 -17.84
C GLY A 75 26.39 54.18 -18.20
N THR A 76 27.45 54.44 -17.48
CA THR A 76 28.22 55.69 -17.73
C THR A 76 29.64 55.39 -18.22
N LEU A 77 30.05 56.05 -19.28
CA LEU A 77 31.41 55.99 -19.78
C LEU A 77 32.06 57.39 -19.50
N LYS A 78 33.26 57.35 -18.93
CA LYS A 78 34.03 58.56 -18.65
C LYS A 78 35.17 58.76 -19.68
N LEU A 79 35.29 59.91 -20.22
CA LEU A 79 36.43 60.38 -21.07
C LEU A 79 37.22 61.39 -20.33
N SER A 80 38.51 61.22 -20.26
CA SER A 80 39.48 62.27 -19.84
C SER A 80 40.05 62.95 -21.08
N VAL A 81 39.94 64.24 -21.13
CA VAL A 81 40.39 65.06 -22.28
C VAL A 81 41.34 66.07 -21.78
N GLN A 82 42.56 66.17 -22.38
CA GLN A 82 43.49 67.23 -22.18
C GLN A 82 43.49 68.12 -23.46
N SER A 83 43.21 69.41 -23.31
CA SER A 83 42.97 70.28 -24.48
C SER A 83 43.30 71.68 -24.15
N SER A 84 43.86 72.44 -25.17
CA SER A 84 44.15 73.85 -25.07
C SER A 84 42.92 74.76 -25.23
N HIS A 85 41.82 74.21 -25.76
CA HIS A 85 40.53 74.93 -25.91
C HIS A 85 39.42 74.05 -25.21
N VAL A 86 38.26 74.67 -24.94
CA VAL A 86 37.11 73.97 -24.36
C VAL A 86 36.59 72.91 -25.34
N PRO A 87 36.75 71.62 -25.01
CA PRO A 87 36.35 70.60 -25.94
C PRO A 87 34.81 70.35 -25.91
N THR A 88 34.32 69.85 -27.05
CA THR A 88 32.94 69.27 -27.18
C THR A 88 33.03 67.83 -27.56
N VAL A 89 32.03 67.02 -27.13
CA VAL A 89 31.90 65.61 -27.48
C VAL A 89 30.56 65.40 -28.14
N THR A 90 30.56 64.70 -29.28
CA THR A 90 29.36 64.27 -29.99
C THR A 90 29.42 62.75 -30.23
N SER A 91 28.28 62.13 -30.26
CA SER A 91 28.15 60.65 -30.56
C SER A 91 27.58 60.51 -31.98
N SER A 92 28.08 59.48 -32.73
CA SER A 92 27.51 59.10 -34.01
C SER A 92 26.15 58.41 -33.85
N GLU A 93 25.84 57.97 -32.64
CA GLU A 93 24.66 57.13 -32.34
C GLU A 93 23.86 57.76 -31.20
N SER A 94 22.52 57.68 -31.28
CA SER A 94 21.59 58.25 -30.31
C SER A 94 21.54 57.54 -28.97
N TRP A 95 22.05 56.32 -28.90
CA TRP A 95 22.07 55.48 -27.65
C TRP A 95 23.23 55.93 -26.72
N ILE A 96 24.11 56.79 -27.13
CA ILE A 96 25.11 57.49 -26.27
C ILE A 96 24.82 58.95 -26.25
N THR A 97 24.58 59.53 -25.10
CA THR A 97 24.33 60.95 -24.92
C THR A 97 25.34 61.55 -23.97
N THR A 98 25.68 62.80 -24.22
CA THR A 98 26.56 63.57 -23.32
C THR A 98 25.80 63.83 -22.01
N GLY A 99 26.37 63.45 -20.90
CA GLY A 99 25.83 63.70 -19.55
C GLY A 99 26.40 64.97 -18.96
N SER A 100 27.52 64.94 -18.24
CA SER A 100 28.14 66.06 -17.60
C SER A 100 29.56 66.26 -18.07
N ARG A 101 30.02 67.56 -18.10
CA ARG A 101 31.41 67.94 -18.28
C ARG A 101 31.95 68.50 -16.95
N GLY A 102 33.04 67.97 -16.48
CA GLY A 102 33.83 68.50 -15.35
C GLY A 102 35.13 69.03 -15.80
N THR A 103 35.73 69.88 -14.99
CA THR A 103 37.11 70.47 -15.20
C THR A 103 37.93 70.10 -13.96
N ASP A 104 39.21 69.77 -14.13
CA ASP A 104 40.14 69.66 -13.03
C ASP A 104 40.75 71.02 -12.72
N PRO A 105 40.47 71.67 -11.58
CA PRO A 105 40.98 73.00 -11.26
C PRO A 105 42.49 73.01 -11.01
N THR A 106 43.13 71.90 -10.87
CA THR A 106 44.58 71.74 -10.57
C THR A 106 45.42 71.53 -11.84
N VAL A 107 44.78 71.15 -12.97
CA VAL A 107 45.45 70.87 -14.24
C VAL A 107 44.79 71.71 -15.36
N ALA A 108 45.46 72.69 -15.85
CA ALA A 108 44.95 73.56 -16.92
C ALA A 108 44.63 72.73 -18.19
N GLY A 109 43.45 72.91 -18.76
CA GLY A 109 43.01 72.16 -19.94
C GLY A 109 42.59 70.77 -19.74
N ALA A 110 42.47 70.28 -18.49
CA ALA A 110 41.93 68.91 -18.18
C ALA A 110 40.39 68.91 -18.01
N TYR A 111 39.73 68.11 -18.82
CA TYR A 111 38.28 67.94 -18.84
C TYR A 111 37.90 66.47 -18.64
N THR A 112 36.78 66.23 -17.96
CA THR A 112 36.16 64.93 -17.87
C THR A 112 34.76 64.99 -18.45
N PHE A 113 34.45 64.12 -19.42
CA PHE A 113 33.10 63.97 -19.93
C PHE A 113 32.50 62.63 -19.37
N THR A 114 31.30 62.77 -18.89
CA THR A 114 30.49 61.58 -18.56
C THR A 114 29.47 61.35 -19.67
N MET A 115 29.54 60.24 -20.34
CA MET A 115 28.61 59.80 -21.38
C MET A 115 27.63 58.83 -20.81
N ASN A 116 26.33 59.03 -21.06
CA ASN A 116 25.28 58.09 -20.67
C ASN A 116 25.04 57.13 -21.83
N VAL A 117 25.22 55.82 -21.56
CA VAL A 117 25.04 54.76 -22.54
C VAL A 117 23.77 54.02 -22.21
N GLN A 118 22.81 53.99 -23.13
CA GLN A 118 21.56 53.23 -22.97
C GLN A 118 21.83 51.73 -23.11
N ALA A 119 20.97 50.88 -22.45
CA ALA A 119 21.04 49.45 -22.62
C ALA A 119 20.89 49.02 -24.09
N ASN A 120 21.62 47.99 -24.51
CA ASN A 120 21.51 47.42 -25.84
C ASN A 120 20.40 46.33 -25.82
N PRO A 121 19.26 46.57 -26.47
CA PRO A 121 18.18 45.59 -26.52
C PRO A 121 18.39 44.55 -27.63
N ASN A 122 19.42 44.71 -28.47
CA ASN A 122 19.64 43.85 -29.64
C ASN A 122 20.52 42.65 -29.30
N GLU A 123 20.24 41.54 -29.93
CA GLU A 123 21.03 40.29 -29.84
C GLU A 123 22.40 40.39 -30.55
N ALA A 124 22.75 41.55 -31.06
CA ALA A 124 24.03 41.86 -31.71
C ALA A 124 24.76 42.97 -30.97
N GLU A 125 26.08 42.88 -30.99
CA GLU A 125 26.97 43.97 -30.56
C GLU A 125 26.73 45.23 -31.42
N ARG A 126 26.84 46.43 -30.83
CA ARG A 126 26.73 47.70 -31.54
C ARG A 126 27.89 48.59 -31.22
N THR A 127 28.24 49.46 -32.18
CA THR A 127 29.35 50.36 -32.05
C THR A 127 28.93 51.83 -32.30
N ALA A 128 29.61 52.73 -31.65
CA ALA A 128 29.47 54.18 -31.87
C ALA A 128 30.85 54.85 -31.86
N THR A 129 30.92 55.93 -32.54
CA THR A 129 32.12 56.82 -32.52
C THR A 129 31.78 58.07 -31.74
N LEU A 130 32.52 58.31 -30.66
CA LEU A 130 32.50 59.62 -29.99
C LEU A 130 33.59 60.54 -30.61
N THR A 131 33.16 61.63 -31.17
CA THR A 131 34.09 62.62 -31.74
C THR A 131 34.27 63.75 -30.75
N VAL A 132 35.52 63.93 -30.29
CA VAL A 132 35.96 65.05 -29.43
C VAL A 132 36.63 66.11 -30.30
N ILE A 133 36.09 67.32 -30.24
CA ILE A 133 36.59 68.47 -31.03
C ILE A 133 37.06 69.55 -30.08
N SER A 134 38.23 70.14 -30.35
CA SER A 134 38.78 71.24 -29.62
C SER A 134 39.64 72.13 -30.57
N GLY A 135 39.25 73.40 -30.78
CA GLY A 135 39.89 74.22 -31.76
C GLY A 135 39.83 73.61 -33.15
N SER A 136 41.01 73.49 -33.79
CA SER A 136 41.16 72.83 -35.08
C SER A 136 41.37 71.30 -35.01
N GLN A 137 41.51 70.75 -33.80
CA GLN A 137 41.85 69.37 -33.56
C GLN A 137 40.58 68.52 -33.34
N SER A 138 40.61 67.28 -33.81
CA SER A 138 39.57 66.28 -33.60
C SER A 138 40.16 64.89 -33.27
N LYS A 139 39.54 64.14 -32.29
CA LYS A 139 39.91 62.80 -31.93
C LYS A 139 38.64 61.92 -31.78
N ASN A 140 38.73 60.72 -32.28
CA ASN A 140 37.66 59.74 -32.21
C ASN A 140 37.95 58.69 -31.12
N VAL A 141 36.89 58.30 -30.36
CA VAL A 141 36.88 57.22 -29.44
C VAL A 141 35.83 56.17 -29.94
N GLN A 142 36.31 55.03 -30.26
CA GLN A 142 35.40 53.90 -30.63
C GLN A 142 34.79 53.32 -29.38
N VAL A 143 33.45 53.22 -29.31
CA VAL A 143 32.72 52.60 -28.25
C VAL A 143 32.02 51.34 -28.78
N THR A 144 32.29 50.20 -28.15
CA THR A 144 31.64 48.93 -28.44
C THR A 144 30.74 48.56 -27.29
N GLN A 145 29.49 48.23 -27.56
CA GLN A 145 28.57 47.75 -26.53
C GLN A 145 28.17 46.32 -26.81
N SER A 146 28.31 45.48 -25.79
CA SER A 146 27.98 44.06 -25.87
C SER A 146 26.51 43.83 -26.29
N ALA A 147 26.28 42.74 -27.02
CA ALA A 147 24.95 42.22 -27.34
C ALA A 147 24.13 41.93 -26.07
N ALA A 148 22.82 42.02 -26.15
CA ALA A 148 21.93 41.49 -25.12
C ALA A 148 22.13 39.99 -24.94
N ASP A 149 22.01 39.49 -23.70
CA ASP A 149 22.05 38.06 -23.43
C ASP A 149 20.92 37.37 -24.20
N VAL A 150 21.22 36.23 -24.79
CA VAL A 150 20.27 35.37 -25.48
C VAL A 150 20.25 34.03 -24.78
N LEU A 151 19.08 33.56 -24.38
CA LEU A 151 18.90 32.25 -23.81
C LEU A 151 17.52 31.69 -24.19
N LYS A 152 17.50 30.71 -25.09
CA LYS A 152 16.30 29.96 -25.50
C LYS A 152 16.59 28.46 -25.44
N VAL A 153 15.61 27.67 -25.06
CA VAL A 153 15.68 26.20 -25.02
C VAL A 153 14.50 25.59 -25.75
N GLU A 154 14.75 24.57 -26.53
CA GLU A 154 13.72 23.85 -27.29
C GLU A 154 14.02 22.35 -27.34
N PRO A 155 13.00 21.50 -27.16
CA PRO A 155 11.63 21.84 -26.79
C PRO A 155 11.50 22.24 -25.31
N THR A 156 10.45 22.98 -24.93
CA THR A 156 10.18 23.38 -23.52
C THR A 156 9.51 22.26 -22.71
N THR A 157 9.02 21.20 -23.37
CA THR A 157 8.47 20.01 -22.72
C THR A 157 8.90 18.78 -23.51
N ILE A 158 9.33 17.75 -22.77
CA ILE A 158 9.70 16.43 -23.29
C ILE A 158 8.86 15.39 -22.56
N SER A 159 8.21 14.51 -23.31
CA SER A 159 7.52 13.32 -22.76
C SER A 159 8.27 12.08 -23.19
N ILE A 160 8.62 11.25 -22.22
CA ILE A 160 9.37 10.01 -22.39
C ILE A 160 8.60 8.86 -21.73
N ASP A 161 8.84 7.63 -22.21
CA ASP A 161 8.26 6.42 -21.60
C ASP A 161 8.95 6.04 -20.28
N ASP A 162 8.59 4.90 -19.72
CA ASP A 162 9.15 4.41 -18.46
C ASP A 162 10.56 3.81 -18.58
N GLN A 163 11.04 3.58 -19.79
CA GLN A 163 12.34 2.94 -20.01
C GLN A 163 13.52 3.93 -19.87
N GLU A 164 14.71 3.38 -19.62
CA GLU A 164 15.94 4.16 -19.72
C GLU A 164 16.11 4.66 -21.14
N GLN A 165 16.28 5.96 -21.32
CA GLN A 165 16.49 6.54 -22.64
C GLN A 165 17.25 7.83 -22.60
N THR A 166 17.80 8.21 -23.76
CA THR A 166 18.51 9.47 -23.96
C THR A 166 17.66 10.42 -24.78
N PHE A 167 17.83 11.73 -24.51
CA PHE A 167 17.19 12.80 -25.26
C PHE A 167 18.12 14.01 -25.37
N GLU A 168 17.83 14.89 -26.31
CA GLU A 168 18.57 16.13 -26.49
C GLU A 168 17.64 17.35 -26.52
N ILE A 169 18.16 18.47 -26.06
CA ILE A 169 17.55 19.78 -26.22
C ILE A 169 18.47 20.70 -26.99
N THR A 170 17.90 21.66 -27.70
CA THR A 170 18.66 22.70 -28.38
C THR A 170 18.71 23.96 -27.50
N ILE A 171 19.90 24.56 -27.37
CA ILE A 171 20.09 25.83 -26.67
C ILE A 171 20.58 26.85 -27.67
N THR A 172 19.89 28.00 -27.74
CA THR A 172 20.34 29.16 -28.45
C THR A 172 20.82 30.20 -27.42
N THR A 173 22.12 30.51 -27.43
CA THR A 173 22.74 31.39 -26.46
C THR A 173 23.98 32.07 -27.07
N ASN A 174 24.25 33.26 -26.60
CA ASN A 174 25.49 33.98 -26.92
C ASN A 174 26.49 34.05 -25.77
N GLY A 175 26.21 33.31 -24.70
CA GLY A 175 27.06 33.11 -23.52
C GLY A 175 27.08 31.70 -23.01
N VAL A 176 27.71 31.44 -21.86
CA VAL A 176 27.77 30.14 -21.19
C VAL A 176 26.74 30.12 -20.08
N PRO A 177 25.57 29.48 -20.28
CA PRO A 177 24.54 29.39 -19.23
C PRO A 177 24.94 28.45 -18.11
N GLN A 178 24.52 28.76 -16.89
CA GLN A 178 24.54 27.81 -15.77
C GLN A 178 23.39 26.83 -15.92
N PHE A 179 23.59 25.60 -15.48
CA PHE A 179 22.63 24.49 -15.56
C PHE A 179 22.34 23.89 -14.20
N SER A 180 21.07 23.55 -13.94
CA SER A 180 20.65 22.74 -12.83
C SER A 180 19.45 21.85 -13.22
N VAL A 181 19.29 20.74 -12.51
CA VAL A 181 18.13 19.85 -12.60
C VAL A 181 17.64 19.56 -11.18
N ASP A 182 16.32 19.51 -10.99
CA ASP A 182 15.69 19.28 -9.68
C ASP A 182 15.50 17.81 -9.34
N ALA A 183 15.96 16.89 -10.20
CA ALA A 183 15.74 15.45 -10.06
C ALA A 183 17.01 14.63 -10.30
N GLY A 184 17.30 13.66 -9.40
CA GLY A 184 18.49 12.82 -9.49
C GLY A 184 18.45 11.73 -10.58
N TRP A 185 17.28 11.47 -11.18
CA TRP A 185 17.11 10.46 -12.22
C TRP A 185 17.41 10.95 -13.64
N ILE A 186 17.80 12.23 -13.81
CA ILE A 186 18.29 12.78 -15.08
C ILE A 186 19.75 13.17 -14.91
N THR A 187 20.60 12.67 -15.80
CA THR A 187 22.01 13.00 -15.85
C THR A 187 22.37 13.62 -17.22
N GLN A 188 23.23 14.63 -17.21
CA GLN A 188 23.73 15.24 -18.44
C GLN A 188 24.75 14.31 -19.10
N THR A 189 24.66 14.15 -20.41
CA THR A 189 25.57 13.35 -21.25
C THR A 189 26.27 14.22 -22.29
N ALA A 190 27.12 13.60 -23.13
CA ALA A 190 27.71 14.30 -24.27
C ALA A 190 26.61 14.75 -25.24
N ALA A 191 26.77 15.94 -25.79
CA ALA A 191 25.88 16.49 -26.79
C ALA A 191 26.30 16.11 -28.21
N SER A 192 25.34 16.04 -29.13
CA SER A 192 25.58 15.70 -30.54
C SER A 192 26.16 16.88 -31.34
N SER A 193 26.04 18.12 -30.84
CA SER A 193 26.57 19.32 -31.46
C SER A 193 26.73 20.47 -30.44
N GLU A 194 27.41 21.56 -30.82
CA GLU A 194 27.74 22.66 -29.93
C GLU A 194 26.51 23.39 -29.33
N ASN A 195 25.42 23.46 -30.08
CA ASN A 195 24.19 24.09 -29.63
C ASN A 195 23.17 23.12 -29.03
N LYS A 196 23.56 21.85 -28.77
CA LYS A 196 22.72 20.85 -28.14
C LYS A 196 23.24 20.48 -26.75
N ARG A 197 22.34 19.87 -25.95
CA ARG A 197 22.69 19.25 -24.66
C ARG A 197 22.00 17.87 -24.60
N GLY A 198 22.83 16.86 -24.37
CA GLY A 198 22.37 15.49 -24.22
C GLY A 198 22.05 15.16 -22.77
N PHE A 199 21.06 14.30 -22.57
CA PHE A 199 20.61 13.80 -21.28
C PHE A 199 20.30 12.33 -21.36
N LYS A 200 20.44 11.67 -20.21
CA LYS A 200 20.00 10.32 -19.96
C LYS A 200 18.99 10.35 -18.81
N ALA A 201 17.82 9.81 -19.02
CA ALA A 201 16.84 9.52 -17.97
C ALA A 201 16.97 8.04 -17.59
N GLU A 202 17.01 7.76 -16.29
CA GLU A 202 16.94 6.39 -15.76
C GLU A 202 15.55 5.82 -15.94
N ALA A 203 15.43 4.49 -16.03
CA ALA A 203 14.14 3.81 -16.06
C ALA A 203 13.30 4.19 -14.83
N ASN A 204 12.01 4.43 -15.05
CA ASN A 204 11.06 4.66 -13.99
C ASN A 204 10.48 3.33 -13.52
N THR A 205 10.60 3.02 -12.23
CA THR A 205 10.06 1.81 -11.62
C THR A 205 8.81 2.08 -10.77
N GLY A 206 8.25 3.30 -10.84
CA GLY A 206 7.12 3.73 -10.02
C GLY A 206 6.11 4.59 -10.79
N ALA A 207 5.43 5.45 -10.06
CA ALA A 207 4.46 6.39 -10.62
C ALA A 207 5.09 7.37 -11.62
N ALA A 208 4.27 7.96 -12.49
CA ALA A 208 4.70 9.01 -13.41
C ALA A 208 5.42 10.14 -12.65
N ARG A 209 6.53 10.62 -13.22
CA ARG A 209 7.39 11.62 -12.57
C ARG A 209 7.75 12.77 -13.50
N THR A 210 8.09 13.89 -12.92
CA THR A 210 8.44 15.12 -13.65
C THR A 210 9.74 15.68 -13.11
N ALA A 211 10.54 16.23 -14.01
CA ALA A 211 11.75 16.99 -13.67
C ALA A 211 11.81 18.30 -14.45
N THR A 212 12.48 19.29 -13.88
CA THR A 212 12.73 20.57 -14.51
C THR A 212 14.23 20.77 -14.73
N LEU A 213 14.62 20.95 -15.99
CA LEU A 213 15.94 21.40 -16.38
C LEU A 213 15.92 22.94 -16.42
N THR A 214 16.79 23.58 -15.69
CA THR A 214 16.85 25.06 -15.60
C THR A 214 18.19 25.54 -16.11
N TYR A 215 18.14 26.53 -17.03
CA TYR A 215 19.29 27.25 -17.55
C TYR A 215 19.17 28.70 -17.15
N THR A 216 20.28 29.30 -16.74
CA THR A 216 20.34 30.75 -16.40
C THR A 216 21.54 31.43 -17.06
N LEU A 217 21.32 32.61 -17.66
CA LEU A 217 22.37 33.45 -18.23
C LEU A 217 22.07 34.90 -17.83
N GLY A 218 22.92 35.50 -17.01
CA GLY A 218 22.66 36.82 -16.47
C GLY A 218 21.32 36.89 -15.73
N LYS A 219 20.37 37.66 -16.26
CA LYS A 219 18.99 37.78 -15.72
C LYS A 219 17.98 36.83 -16.40
N LEU A 220 18.39 36.13 -17.44
CA LEU A 220 17.52 35.24 -18.20
C LEU A 220 17.46 33.87 -17.57
N THR A 221 16.25 33.27 -17.58
CA THR A 221 16.01 31.88 -17.17
C THR A 221 15.16 31.19 -18.23
N ALA A 222 15.57 29.98 -18.62
CA ALA A 222 14.80 29.11 -19.51
C ALA A 222 14.71 27.73 -18.93
N THR A 223 13.52 27.09 -19.03
CA THR A 223 13.25 25.78 -18.43
C THR A 223 12.73 24.77 -19.44
N VAL A 224 13.07 23.50 -19.21
CA VAL A 224 12.49 22.36 -19.93
C VAL A 224 11.85 21.44 -18.90
N THR A 225 10.58 21.13 -19.08
CA THR A 225 9.87 20.15 -18.28
C THR A 225 9.99 18.78 -18.93
N VAL A 226 10.57 17.81 -18.21
CA VAL A 226 10.67 16.42 -18.63
C VAL A 226 9.61 15.61 -17.87
N LYS A 227 8.67 14.99 -18.60
CA LYS A 227 7.63 14.12 -18.05
C LYS A 227 7.96 12.68 -18.43
N GLN A 228 8.15 11.81 -17.43
CA GLN A 228 8.35 10.40 -17.66
C GLN A 228 7.11 9.61 -17.22
N ALA A 229 6.66 8.71 -18.11
CA ALA A 229 5.51 7.84 -17.85
C ALA A 229 5.74 6.97 -16.61
N GLN A 230 4.66 6.51 -15.99
CA GLN A 230 4.74 5.50 -14.94
C GLN A 230 5.28 4.17 -15.48
N ALA A 231 5.85 3.38 -14.59
CA ALA A 231 6.35 2.05 -14.92
C ALA A 231 5.21 1.14 -15.42
N VAL A 232 5.45 0.43 -16.51
CA VAL A 232 4.61 -0.70 -16.93
C VAL A 232 5.29 -1.98 -16.42
N LEU A 233 4.78 -2.52 -15.32
CA LEU A 233 5.23 -3.81 -14.81
C LEU A 233 4.87 -4.91 -15.82
N THR A 234 5.74 -5.90 -15.98
CA THR A 234 5.45 -7.04 -16.87
C THR A 234 5.35 -8.29 -16.02
N GLY A 235 4.23 -9.01 -16.14
CA GLY A 235 3.99 -10.27 -15.46
C GLY A 235 3.73 -11.40 -16.45
N VAL A 236 4.09 -12.61 -16.04
CA VAL A 236 3.81 -13.85 -16.76
C VAL A 236 2.89 -14.72 -15.89
N VAL A 237 1.77 -15.13 -16.45
CA VAL A 237 0.87 -16.12 -15.86
C VAL A 237 1.13 -17.46 -16.55
N ASP A 238 1.65 -18.42 -15.81
CA ASP A 238 1.99 -19.76 -16.34
C ASP A 238 1.03 -20.85 -15.81
N PRO A 239 -0.01 -21.20 -16.56
CA PRO A 239 -0.98 -22.21 -16.13
C PRO A 239 -0.42 -23.64 -16.12
N SER A 240 0.78 -23.86 -16.68
CA SER A 240 1.43 -25.18 -16.65
C SER A 240 2.13 -25.48 -15.32
N VAL A 241 2.42 -24.43 -14.52
CA VAL A 241 2.99 -24.56 -13.17
C VAL A 241 1.85 -24.45 -12.16
N THR A 242 1.54 -25.55 -11.49
CA THR A 242 0.42 -25.62 -10.55
C THR A 242 0.89 -25.90 -9.13
N TYR A 243 0.16 -25.40 -8.17
CA TYR A 243 0.38 -25.56 -6.71
C TYR A 243 -0.82 -26.25 -6.07
N GLN A 244 -1.24 -25.79 -4.89
CA GLN A 244 -2.35 -26.36 -4.15
C GLN A 244 -3.68 -26.31 -4.91
N THR A 245 -4.56 -27.27 -4.59
CA THR A 245 -5.97 -27.25 -5.00
C THR A 245 -6.77 -26.51 -3.94
N MET A 246 -7.56 -25.54 -4.35
CA MET A 246 -8.40 -24.74 -3.45
C MET A 246 -9.62 -25.56 -2.99
N GLU A 247 -9.91 -25.48 -1.70
CA GLU A 247 -11.08 -26.12 -1.07
C GLU A 247 -12.18 -25.10 -0.80
N GLY A 248 -11.85 -23.81 -0.65
CA GLY A 248 -12.87 -22.78 -0.61
C GLY A 248 -12.50 -21.53 0.20
N PHE A 249 -13.48 -20.62 0.21
CA PHE A 249 -13.44 -19.39 1.00
C PHE A 249 -14.68 -19.34 1.90
N ALA A 250 -14.49 -18.96 3.16
CA ALA A 250 -15.52 -18.99 4.19
C ALA A 250 -15.61 -17.70 5.01
N ALA A 251 -16.66 -17.63 5.80
CA ALA A 251 -16.77 -16.73 6.95
C ALA A 251 -17.49 -17.46 8.11
N SER A 252 -17.23 -17.01 9.34
CA SER A 252 -17.84 -17.60 10.55
C SER A 252 -19.19 -16.97 10.88
N ASP A 253 -20.09 -17.77 11.48
CA ASP A 253 -21.42 -17.34 11.92
C ASP A 253 -21.49 -16.90 13.39
N CYS A 254 -20.37 -16.76 14.09
CA CYS A 254 -20.36 -16.22 15.45
C CYS A 254 -20.43 -14.69 15.42
N TRP A 255 -21.33 -14.12 16.16
CA TRP A 255 -22.47 -14.66 16.94
C TRP A 255 -23.76 -13.99 16.44
N ALA A 256 -23.62 -12.82 15.77
CA ALA A 256 -24.73 -12.00 15.30
C ALA A 256 -25.69 -12.73 14.34
N PRO A 257 -25.26 -13.64 13.47
CA PRO A 257 -26.17 -14.43 12.64
C PRO A 257 -27.31 -15.12 13.39
N ALA A 258 -27.08 -15.57 14.62
CA ALA A 258 -28.14 -16.16 15.44
C ALA A 258 -29.28 -15.17 15.73
N VAL A 259 -28.96 -13.92 16.02
CA VAL A 259 -29.95 -12.84 16.28
C VAL A 259 -30.57 -12.35 14.99
N ILE A 260 -29.74 -12.03 13.98
CA ILE A 260 -30.19 -11.47 12.70
C ILE A 260 -31.09 -12.48 11.96
N GLY A 261 -30.67 -13.76 11.88
CA GLY A 261 -31.43 -14.81 11.22
C GLY A 261 -32.79 -15.06 11.86
N LYS A 262 -32.90 -14.86 13.19
CA LYS A 262 -34.14 -15.04 13.92
C LYS A 262 -35.08 -13.84 13.83
N TYR A 263 -34.57 -12.63 14.02
CA TYR A 263 -35.39 -11.45 14.26
C TYR A 263 -35.49 -10.48 13.09
N TRP A 264 -34.50 -10.41 12.17
CA TRP A 264 -34.47 -9.43 11.08
C TRP A 264 -35.15 -9.94 9.82
N THR A 265 -36.40 -10.32 9.93
CA THR A 265 -37.15 -11.02 8.88
C THR A 265 -37.31 -10.23 7.57
N GLY A 266 -37.23 -8.89 7.63
CA GLY A 266 -37.30 -8.03 6.45
C GLY A 266 -35.96 -7.82 5.74
N LYS A 267 -34.82 -8.15 6.38
CA LYS A 267 -33.46 -7.83 5.86
C LYS A 267 -32.50 -9.01 5.76
N ARG A 268 -32.74 -10.08 6.54
CA ARG A 268 -31.85 -11.24 6.59
C ARG A 268 -31.61 -11.91 5.22
N ASP A 269 -32.63 -11.88 4.33
CA ASP A 269 -32.47 -12.42 2.98
C ASP A 269 -31.46 -11.61 2.15
N GLY A 270 -31.48 -10.28 2.23
CA GLY A 270 -30.51 -9.42 1.56
C GLY A 270 -29.09 -9.57 2.11
N ILE A 271 -28.95 -9.83 3.42
CA ILE A 271 -27.67 -10.13 4.05
C ILE A 271 -27.13 -11.48 3.55
N ALA A 272 -27.99 -12.50 3.47
CA ALA A 272 -27.62 -13.80 2.94
C ALA A 272 -27.24 -13.73 1.44
N GLU A 273 -27.93 -12.90 0.66
CA GLU A 273 -27.59 -12.65 -0.75
C GLU A 273 -26.16 -12.07 -0.87
N LEU A 274 -25.77 -11.11 -0.05
CA LEU A 274 -24.41 -10.55 -0.03
C LEU A 274 -23.33 -11.61 0.23
N LEU A 275 -23.60 -12.57 1.12
CA LEU A 275 -22.64 -13.61 1.47
C LEU A 275 -22.54 -14.71 0.40
N PHE A 276 -23.69 -15.19 -0.11
CA PHE A 276 -23.75 -16.46 -0.84
C PHE A 276 -24.06 -16.32 -2.32
N SER A 277 -24.67 -15.21 -2.80
CA SER A 277 -25.05 -15.08 -4.20
C SER A 277 -23.84 -15.01 -5.14
N ARG A 278 -23.95 -15.75 -6.26
CA ARG A 278 -22.99 -15.71 -7.37
C ARG A 278 -23.55 -14.95 -8.58
N GLU A 279 -24.75 -14.39 -8.46
CA GLU A 279 -25.39 -13.66 -9.52
C GLU A 279 -24.70 -12.31 -9.78
N VAL A 280 -24.46 -12.01 -11.06
CA VAL A 280 -24.01 -10.68 -11.53
C VAL A 280 -25.15 -10.05 -12.33
N SER A 281 -25.63 -8.91 -11.89
CA SER A 281 -26.72 -8.19 -12.53
C SER A 281 -26.29 -6.78 -12.92
N ASN A 282 -26.44 -6.42 -14.19
CA ASN A 282 -26.05 -5.11 -14.72
C ASN A 282 -24.59 -4.74 -14.42
N GLY A 283 -23.67 -5.71 -14.47
CA GLY A 283 -22.25 -5.49 -14.20
C GLY A 283 -21.90 -5.33 -12.70
N GLN A 284 -22.84 -5.65 -11.80
CA GLN A 284 -22.63 -5.62 -10.37
C GLN A 284 -22.96 -6.98 -9.77
N PRO A 285 -22.01 -7.67 -9.09
CA PRO A 285 -22.29 -8.85 -8.30
C PRO A 285 -23.25 -8.52 -7.14
N LYS A 286 -24.20 -9.42 -6.89
CA LYS A 286 -25.14 -9.30 -5.78
C LYS A 286 -24.52 -9.75 -4.45
N GLY A 287 -23.54 -10.63 -4.51
CA GLY A 287 -22.85 -11.18 -3.37
C GLY A 287 -21.44 -11.65 -3.73
N ILE A 288 -20.76 -12.23 -2.75
CA ILE A 288 -19.38 -12.70 -2.88
C ILE A 288 -19.26 -14.21 -3.12
N GLY A 289 -20.37 -14.93 -3.12
CA GLY A 289 -20.43 -16.35 -3.46
C GLY A 289 -19.54 -17.23 -2.59
N LEU A 290 -19.58 -17.08 -1.26
CA LEU A 290 -18.81 -17.97 -0.36
C LEU A 290 -19.06 -19.43 -0.73
N SER A 291 -18.01 -20.23 -0.76
CA SER A 291 -18.06 -21.67 -1.07
C SER A 291 -18.12 -22.54 0.16
N MET A 292 -17.78 -21.96 1.30
CA MET A 292 -17.81 -22.63 2.60
C MET A 292 -18.48 -21.74 3.64
N TRP A 293 -19.11 -22.37 4.65
CA TRP A 293 -19.69 -21.69 5.80
C TRP A 293 -19.20 -22.31 7.09
N ARG A 294 -18.59 -21.54 7.99
CA ARG A 294 -18.07 -22.01 9.27
C ARG A 294 -19.09 -21.72 10.35
N SER A 295 -19.80 -22.79 10.79
CA SER A 295 -20.95 -22.69 11.68
C SER A 295 -20.62 -23.17 13.09
N ASN A 296 -20.96 -22.36 14.09
CA ASN A 296 -20.67 -22.63 15.50
C ASN A 296 -21.63 -23.68 16.09
N LEU A 297 -21.06 -24.63 16.78
CA LEU A 297 -21.80 -25.54 17.72
C LEU A 297 -21.73 -24.89 19.11
N GLY A 298 -22.78 -24.17 19.50
CA GLY A 298 -22.81 -23.49 20.78
C GLY A 298 -22.82 -24.44 21.98
N GLY A 299 -22.17 -24.02 23.05
CA GLY A 299 -22.04 -24.79 24.29
C GLY A 299 -23.29 -24.76 25.18
N GLY A 300 -24.34 -23.96 24.86
CA GLY A 300 -25.58 -23.90 25.65
C GLY A 300 -25.58 -22.78 26.70
N SER A 301 -24.71 -21.80 26.57
CA SER A 301 -24.73 -20.66 27.47
C SER A 301 -25.92 -19.69 27.22
N ALA A 302 -26.53 -19.77 26.03
CA ALA A 302 -27.75 -19.00 25.71
C ALA A 302 -28.95 -19.50 26.56
N GLU A 303 -29.10 -20.80 26.71
CA GLU A 303 -30.15 -21.44 27.56
C GLU A 303 -29.97 -21.08 29.04
N GLN A 304 -28.75 -20.83 29.48
CA GLN A 304 -28.47 -20.38 30.85
C GLN A 304 -28.85 -18.92 31.09
N GLY A 305 -28.95 -18.10 30.02
CA GLY A 305 -29.26 -16.67 30.12
C GLY A 305 -28.26 -15.92 31.01
N LEU A 306 -28.76 -15.14 31.96
CA LEU A 306 -27.92 -14.41 32.94
C LEU A 306 -27.08 -15.34 33.81
N ALA A 307 -27.53 -16.56 34.06
CA ALA A 307 -26.76 -17.53 34.85
C ALA A 307 -25.49 -18.02 34.15
N SER A 308 -25.36 -17.83 32.82
CA SER A 308 -24.12 -18.11 32.10
C SER A 308 -22.95 -17.22 32.51
N ASN A 309 -23.19 -16.01 33.02
CA ASN A 309 -22.30 -14.89 33.24
C ASN A 309 -21.70 -14.27 31.94
N ILE A 310 -21.88 -14.87 30.77
CA ILE A 310 -21.38 -14.33 29.49
C ILE A 310 -22.22 -13.09 29.13
N GLY A 311 -21.51 -11.96 28.89
CA GLY A 311 -22.13 -10.69 28.52
C GLY A 311 -23.08 -10.14 29.56
N VAL A 312 -22.86 -10.42 30.86
CA VAL A 312 -23.66 -9.90 31.97
C VAL A 312 -23.00 -8.66 32.56
N GLU A 313 -23.72 -7.56 32.59
CA GLU A 313 -23.31 -6.28 33.18
C GLU A 313 -24.31 -5.83 34.23
N ASN A 314 -23.85 -5.58 35.46
CA ASN A 314 -24.70 -5.13 36.59
C ASN A 314 -25.94 -6.02 36.82
N GLY A 315 -25.83 -7.35 36.55
CA GLY A 315 -26.90 -8.30 36.77
C GLY A 315 -27.98 -8.33 35.68
N ALA A 316 -27.73 -7.69 34.54
CA ALA A 316 -28.59 -7.68 33.36
C ALA A 316 -27.77 -8.01 32.10
N ASP A 317 -28.42 -8.17 30.97
CA ASP A 317 -27.76 -8.31 29.68
C ASP A 317 -26.97 -7.05 29.34
N GLY A 318 -25.67 -7.21 29.10
CA GLY A 318 -24.75 -6.21 28.59
C GLY A 318 -24.53 -6.33 27.09
N TYR A 319 -23.57 -5.57 26.56
CA TYR A 319 -23.32 -5.48 25.11
C TYR A 319 -22.92 -6.82 24.46
N ASN A 320 -22.38 -7.75 25.23
CA ASN A 320 -21.90 -9.06 24.72
C ASN A 320 -22.91 -10.21 24.93
N TYR A 321 -24.15 -9.94 25.37
CA TYR A 321 -25.11 -11.00 25.69
C TYR A 321 -25.35 -11.98 24.53
N TYR A 322 -25.33 -11.49 23.29
CA TYR A 322 -25.58 -12.29 22.08
C TYR A 322 -24.42 -13.24 21.72
N ARG A 323 -23.30 -13.18 22.46
CA ARG A 323 -22.18 -14.12 22.33
C ARG A 323 -22.39 -15.42 23.10
N ARG A 324 -23.55 -15.59 23.70
CA ARG A 324 -24.00 -16.86 24.24
C ARG A 324 -24.39 -17.80 23.11
N GLY A 325 -23.76 -18.98 23.03
CA GLY A 325 -24.08 -19.97 22.02
C GLY A 325 -25.33 -20.76 22.40
N GLU A 326 -26.28 -20.90 21.45
CA GLU A 326 -27.42 -21.83 21.59
C GLU A 326 -26.94 -23.28 21.38
N SER A 327 -27.50 -24.23 22.15
CA SER A 327 -27.26 -25.66 22.00
C SER A 327 -28.57 -26.42 21.82
N TYR A 328 -28.53 -27.46 21.01
CA TYR A 328 -29.69 -28.40 20.90
C TYR A 328 -29.88 -29.28 22.11
N LEU A 329 -28.89 -29.36 23.02
CA LEU A 329 -28.91 -30.25 24.16
C LEU A 329 -29.67 -29.65 25.34
N ASN A 330 -30.64 -30.38 25.88
CA ASN A 330 -31.34 -30.07 27.11
C ASN A 330 -30.55 -30.60 28.35
N ASP A 331 -30.91 -30.14 29.54
CA ASP A 331 -30.28 -30.58 30.79
C ASP A 331 -30.50 -32.08 31.08
N ASP A 332 -31.57 -32.66 30.54
CA ASP A 332 -31.84 -34.09 30.62
C ASP A 332 -31.20 -34.92 29.49
N LEU A 333 -30.30 -34.30 28.71
CA LEU A 333 -29.58 -34.84 27.59
C LEU A 333 -30.46 -35.25 26.38
N THR A 334 -31.70 -34.79 26.34
CA THR A 334 -32.52 -34.87 25.14
C THR A 334 -32.22 -33.73 24.20
N TYR A 335 -32.64 -33.81 22.92
CA TYR A 335 -32.36 -32.81 21.89
C TYR A 335 -33.63 -31.99 21.56
N ASP A 336 -33.51 -30.68 21.59
CA ASP A 336 -34.51 -29.73 21.09
C ASP A 336 -34.09 -29.15 19.74
N TRP A 337 -34.54 -29.80 18.68
CA TRP A 337 -34.22 -29.40 17.30
C TRP A 337 -34.92 -28.14 16.83
N SER A 338 -35.75 -27.49 17.66
CA SER A 338 -36.33 -26.18 17.32
C SER A 338 -35.37 -24.99 17.56
N ARG A 339 -34.32 -25.20 18.37
CA ARG A 339 -33.30 -24.18 18.68
C ARG A 339 -32.39 -23.86 17.50
N CYS A 340 -31.50 -22.91 17.67
CA CYS A 340 -30.56 -22.38 16.68
C CYS A 340 -31.26 -21.86 15.41
N GLU A 341 -32.49 -21.34 15.55
CA GLU A 341 -33.32 -20.90 14.43
C GLU A 341 -32.60 -19.86 13.53
N GLY A 342 -31.91 -18.88 14.15
CA GLY A 342 -31.22 -17.85 13.40
C GLY A 342 -30.00 -18.36 12.63
N GLN A 343 -29.19 -19.25 13.22
CA GLN A 343 -28.07 -19.90 12.52
C GLN A 343 -28.59 -20.81 11.39
N ARG A 344 -29.65 -21.57 11.65
CA ARG A 344 -30.28 -22.42 10.62
C ARG A 344 -30.81 -21.63 9.44
N PHE A 345 -31.31 -20.40 9.66
CA PHE A 345 -31.69 -19.55 8.54
C PHE A 345 -30.52 -19.35 7.56
N PHE A 346 -29.32 -19.03 8.07
CA PHE A 346 -28.15 -18.85 7.20
C PHE A 346 -27.66 -20.18 6.61
N LEU A 347 -27.77 -21.30 7.30
CA LEU A 347 -27.50 -22.64 6.75
C LEU A 347 -28.48 -23.01 5.63
N ASP A 348 -29.78 -22.71 5.78
CA ASP A 348 -30.77 -22.89 4.72
C ASP A 348 -30.43 -22.05 3.49
N LYS A 349 -30.05 -20.77 3.70
CA LYS A 349 -29.64 -19.90 2.58
C LYS A 349 -28.33 -20.36 1.95
N ALA A 350 -27.33 -20.76 2.73
CA ALA A 350 -26.10 -21.33 2.21
C ALA A 350 -26.37 -22.52 1.28
N LYS A 351 -27.24 -23.45 1.72
CA LYS A 351 -27.72 -24.57 0.90
C LYS A 351 -28.43 -24.10 -0.37
N ASP A 352 -29.37 -23.16 -0.24
CA ASP A 352 -30.18 -22.66 -1.36
C ASP A 352 -29.32 -21.97 -2.45
N TYR A 353 -28.27 -21.26 -2.04
CA TYR A 353 -27.29 -20.63 -2.95
C TYR A 353 -26.20 -21.60 -3.44
N GLY A 354 -26.19 -22.86 -2.96
CA GLY A 354 -25.24 -23.89 -3.39
C GLY A 354 -23.84 -23.74 -2.80
N VAL A 355 -23.73 -23.36 -1.53
CA VAL A 355 -22.48 -23.45 -0.76
C VAL A 355 -22.05 -24.91 -0.72
N GLU A 356 -20.80 -25.19 -1.05
CA GLU A 356 -20.30 -26.56 -1.27
C GLU A 356 -19.89 -27.26 0.04
N SER A 357 -19.59 -26.52 1.12
CA SER A 357 -19.09 -27.09 2.38
C SER A 357 -19.59 -26.31 3.59
N VAL A 358 -19.97 -27.04 4.64
CA VAL A 358 -20.20 -26.51 5.99
C VAL A 358 -19.18 -27.13 6.93
N VAL A 359 -18.44 -26.28 7.64
CA VAL A 359 -17.50 -26.65 8.69
C VAL A 359 -18.14 -26.34 10.04
N LEU A 360 -18.41 -27.35 10.83
CA LEU A 360 -18.91 -27.17 12.19
C LEU A 360 -17.73 -26.97 13.14
N PHE A 361 -17.79 -25.98 14.02
CA PHE A 361 -16.72 -25.75 14.99
C PHE A 361 -17.29 -25.48 16.39
N SER A 362 -16.52 -25.82 17.43
CA SER A 362 -16.95 -25.63 18.80
C SER A 362 -15.98 -24.72 19.57
N ASN A 363 -16.51 -23.66 20.19
CA ASN A 363 -15.76 -22.81 21.11
C ASN A 363 -15.61 -23.45 22.49
N SER A 364 -16.61 -24.17 22.95
CA SER A 364 -16.66 -24.79 24.29
C SER A 364 -17.47 -26.09 24.26
N PRO A 365 -17.12 -27.05 25.09
CA PRO A 365 -18.05 -28.17 25.35
C PRO A 365 -19.39 -27.67 25.88
N ASN A 366 -20.44 -28.47 25.67
CA ASN A 366 -21.77 -28.19 26.23
C ASN A 366 -21.72 -28.01 27.75
N VAL A 367 -22.44 -27.02 28.28
CA VAL A 367 -22.41 -26.67 29.71
C VAL A 367 -22.75 -27.83 30.63
N GLN A 368 -23.57 -28.81 30.16
CA GLN A 368 -23.89 -30.02 30.86
C GLN A 368 -22.65 -30.91 31.09
N PHE A 369 -21.68 -30.85 30.21
CA PHE A 369 -20.46 -31.67 30.24
C PHE A 369 -19.25 -30.93 30.82
N THR A 370 -19.36 -29.62 31.12
CA THR A 370 -18.24 -28.82 31.68
C THR A 370 -18.11 -28.96 33.19
N ARG A 371 -16.89 -28.87 33.70
CA ARG A 371 -16.57 -29.00 35.14
C ARG A 371 -17.21 -27.93 35.99
N ASN A 372 -17.22 -26.69 35.48
CA ASN A 372 -17.82 -25.54 36.20
C ASN A 372 -19.27 -25.27 35.80
N GLY A 373 -19.85 -26.05 34.88
CA GLY A 373 -21.21 -25.84 34.38
C GLY A 373 -21.37 -24.56 33.56
N LYS A 374 -20.29 -24.02 32.98
CA LYS A 374 -20.27 -22.79 32.18
C LYS A 374 -19.69 -23.05 30.80
N GLY A 375 -20.03 -22.16 29.86
CA GLY A 375 -19.46 -22.15 28.53
C GLY A 375 -18.05 -21.52 28.44
N TYR A 376 -17.47 -21.05 29.53
CA TYR A 376 -16.08 -20.57 29.61
C TYR A 376 -15.28 -21.36 30.64
N SER A 377 -13.95 -21.38 30.51
CA SER A 377 -13.07 -22.19 31.37
C SER A 377 -12.65 -21.45 32.64
N ASP A 378 -12.33 -22.22 33.67
CA ASP A 378 -11.61 -21.82 34.89
C ASP A 378 -10.43 -22.77 35.19
N SER A 379 -9.96 -23.46 34.16
CA SER A 379 -9.03 -24.59 34.26
C SER A 379 -7.64 -24.27 33.65
N GLY A 380 -7.35 -23.00 33.38
CA GLY A 380 -6.14 -22.62 32.69
C GLY A 380 -6.12 -23.19 31.25
N HIS A 381 -4.98 -23.66 30.81
CA HIS A 381 -4.80 -24.24 29.47
C HIS A 381 -5.31 -25.70 29.33
N SER A 382 -5.93 -26.28 30.37
CA SER A 382 -6.59 -27.60 30.30
C SER A 382 -8.06 -27.43 29.99
N THR A 383 -8.66 -28.48 29.45
CA THR A 383 -10.07 -28.43 29.07
C THR A 383 -11.02 -28.28 30.26
N ASN A 384 -12.08 -27.52 30.05
CA ASN A 384 -13.22 -27.47 30.99
C ASN A 384 -14.12 -28.70 30.90
N LEU A 385 -13.90 -29.62 29.95
CA LEU A 385 -14.67 -30.86 29.80
C LEU A 385 -14.41 -31.81 30.98
N LYS A 386 -15.45 -32.44 31.55
CA LYS A 386 -15.33 -33.52 32.53
C LYS A 386 -14.59 -34.71 31.93
N ALA A 387 -13.80 -35.40 32.75
CA ALA A 387 -12.96 -36.51 32.30
C ALA A 387 -13.73 -37.72 31.76
N ASP A 388 -14.99 -37.85 32.18
CA ASP A 388 -15.95 -38.92 31.84
C ASP A 388 -17.00 -38.51 30.79
N CYS A 389 -16.87 -37.33 30.17
CA CYS A 389 -17.84 -36.82 29.18
C CYS A 389 -17.23 -36.60 27.79
N TYR A 390 -16.06 -37.20 27.47
CA TYR A 390 -15.46 -37.05 26.14
C TYR A 390 -16.28 -37.70 25.03
N ASP A 391 -16.83 -38.87 25.30
CA ASP A 391 -17.71 -39.60 24.38
C ASP A 391 -19.08 -38.92 24.25
N ASP A 392 -19.62 -38.33 25.33
CA ASP A 392 -20.86 -37.58 25.30
C ASP A 392 -20.73 -36.31 24.43
N PHE A 393 -19.64 -35.54 24.60
CA PHE A 393 -19.39 -34.38 23.79
C PHE A 393 -19.08 -34.70 22.32
N ALA A 394 -18.32 -35.75 22.07
CA ALA A 394 -18.10 -36.28 20.73
C ALA A 394 -19.41 -36.75 20.08
N GLY A 395 -20.24 -37.46 20.85
CA GLY A 395 -21.58 -37.91 20.44
C GLY A 395 -22.51 -36.76 20.09
N TYR A 396 -22.48 -35.64 20.87
CA TYR A 396 -23.24 -34.44 20.57
C TYR A 396 -22.86 -33.87 19.22
N MET A 397 -21.56 -33.65 18.96
CA MET A 397 -21.08 -33.09 17.69
C MET A 397 -21.47 -33.97 16.49
N ALA A 398 -21.27 -35.27 16.58
CA ALA A 398 -21.65 -36.22 15.53
C ALA A 398 -23.17 -36.24 15.30
N LYS A 399 -23.98 -36.19 16.37
CA LYS A 399 -25.43 -36.14 16.29
C LYS A 399 -25.99 -34.90 15.63
N VAL A 400 -25.40 -33.71 15.94
CA VAL A 400 -25.79 -32.47 15.28
C VAL A 400 -25.38 -32.51 13.80
N ALA A 401 -24.20 -33.01 13.47
CA ALA A 401 -23.77 -33.17 12.08
C ALA A 401 -24.71 -34.09 11.29
N ALA A 402 -25.13 -35.26 11.89
CA ALA A 402 -26.09 -36.17 11.29
C ALA A 402 -27.43 -35.47 11.01
N GLN A 403 -27.94 -34.68 11.98
CA GLN A 403 -29.17 -33.95 11.83
C GLN A 403 -29.07 -32.86 10.74
N TYR A 404 -27.94 -32.16 10.68
CA TYR A 404 -27.69 -31.13 9.65
C TYR A 404 -27.66 -31.75 8.25
N ILE A 405 -26.99 -32.88 8.09
CA ILE A 405 -26.98 -33.65 6.84
C ILE A 405 -28.40 -34.14 6.49
N ALA A 406 -29.18 -34.59 7.47
CA ALA A 406 -30.59 -34.97 7.26
C ALA A 406 -31.45 -33.77 6.81
N TRP A 407 -31.13 -32.53 7.19
CA TRP A 407 -31.75 -31.31 6.69
C TRP A 407 -31.21 -30.87 5.33
N GLY A 408 -30.19 -31.56 4.80
CA GLY A 408 -29.59 -31.33 3.50
C GLY A 408 -28.47 -30.28 3.51
N TYR A 409 -27.89 -29.95 4.66
CA TYR A 409 -26.72 -29.10 4.73
C TYR A 409 -25.46 -29.89 4.35
N PRO A 410 -24.55 -29.33 3.56
CA PRO A 410 -23.35 -30.02 3.08
C PRO A 410 -22.24 -30.03 4.15
N VAL A 411 -22.47 -30.66 5.29
CA VAL A 411 -21.47 -30.78 6.36
C VAL A 411 -20.32 -31.65 5.90
N THR A 412 -19.13 -31.12 5.90
CA THR A 412 -17.91 -31.81 5.47
C THR A 412 -16.89 -32.02 6.59
N HIS A 413 -16.84 -31.10 7.55
CA HIS A 413 -15.85 -31.13 8.62
C HIS A 413 -16.44 -30.74 9.97
N ILE A 414 -15.84 -31.30 11.02
CA ILE A 414 -16.04 -30.86 12.41
C ILE A 414 -14.68 -30.48 12.98
N SER A 415 -14.58 -29.25 13.48
CA SER A 415 -13.46 -28.72 14.26
C SER A 415 -13.85 -28.72 15.74
N PRO A 416 -13.38 -29.71 16.54
CA PRO A 416 -13.93 -29.97 17.88
C PRO A 416 -13.46 -28.95 18.95
N VAL A 417 -12.46 -28.14 18.66
CA VAL A 417 -11.88 -27.14 19.58
C VAL A 417 -11.62 -25.84 18.86
N ASN A 418 -11.52 -24.73 19.60
CA ASN A 418 -11.14 -23.42 19.07
C ASN A 418 -10.13 -22.73 19.98
N GLU A 419 -9.06 -22.18 19.42
CA GLU A 419 -7.94 -21.52 20.13
C GLU A 419 -7.51 -22.28 21.41
N PRO A 420 -7.13 -23.55 21.28
CA PRO A 420 -6.89 -24.43 22.42
C PRO A 420 -5.72 -23.98 23.32
N GLN A 421 -4.81 -23.18 22.78
CA GLN A 421 -3.68 -22.62 23.52
C GLN A 421 -4.09 -21.55 24.53
N TYR A 422 -5.33 -21.04 24.44
CA TYR A 422 -5.82 -19.97 25.32
C TYR A 422 -6.53 -20.53 26.55
N ALA A 423 -6.40 -19.85 27.70
CA ALA A 423 -7.01 -20.35 28.95
C ALA A 423 -8.53 -20.14 28.99
N TRP A 424 -9.06 -19.16 28.28
CA TRP A 424 -10.49 -18.83 28.21
C TRP A 424 -11.18 -18.61 29.57
N GLU A 425 -10.46 -18.04 30.52
CA GLU A 425 -10.94 -17.77 31.88
C GLU A 425 -11.84 -16.52 31.98
N GLY A 426 -12.02 -15.81 30.87
CA GLY A 426 -12.94 -14.68 30.76
C GLY A 426 -14.36 -15.13 30.43
N HIS A 427 -15.33 -14.26 30.71
CA HIS A 427 -16.75 -14.47 30.45
C HIS A 427 -17.30 -13.56 29.34
N ASP A 428 -16.46 -13.15 28.41
CA ASP A 428 -16.88 -12.33 27.26
C ASP A 428 -17.51 -13.18 26.14
N GLN A 429 -17.22 -14.49 26.11
CA GLN A 429 -17.72 -15.46 25.15
C GLN A 429 -17.51 -16.89 25.67
N GLU A 430 -18.05 -17.90 24.95
CA GLU A 430 -17.71 -19.30 25.15
C GLU A 430 -16.26 -19.59 24.76
N GLY A 431 -15.58 -20.48 25.48
CA GLY A 431 -14.23 -20.93 25.20
C GLY A 431 -13.70 -21.95 26.18
N SER A 432 -12.76 -22.77 25.76
CA SER A 432 -12.06 -23.75 26.59
C SER A 432 -10.61 -23.91 26.16
N GLY A 433 -9.67 -23.88 27.12
CA GLY A 433 -8.31 -24.34 26.88
C GLY A 433 -8.26 -25.85 26.63
N TRP A 434 -7.21 -26.33 25.95
CA TRP A 434 -6.99 -27.75 25.71
C TRP A 434 -5.48 -28.04 25.59
N THR A 435 -5.02 -29.10 26.18
CA THR A 435 -3.70 -29.67 25.91
C THR A 435 -3.75 -30.56 24.66
N ASN A 436 -2.61 -30.77 24.00
CA ASN A 436 -2.52 -31.67 22.85
C ASN A 436 -3.04 -33.12 23.18
N ALA A 437 -2.77 -33.59 24.41
CA ALA A 437 -3.24 -34.92 24.84
C ALA A 437 -4.76 -35.00 24.96
N GLU A 438 -5.40 -33.94 25.47
CA GLU A 438 -6.86 -33.84 25.58
C GLU A 438 -7.52 -33.76 24.21
N ILE A 439 -6.94 -33.00 23.28
CA ILE A 439 -7.41 -32.94 21.88
C ILE A 439 -7.30 -34.28 21.20
N ALA A 440 -6.18 -35.00 21.36
CA ALA A 440 -5.99 -36.30 20.78
C ALA A 440 -6.97 -37.34 21.36
N LYS A 441 -7.30 -37.24 22.68
CA LYS A 441 -8.34 -38.07 23.30
C LYS A 441 -9.72 -37.79 22.71
N LEU A 442 -10.10 -36.49 22.60
CA LEU A 442 -11.39 -36.08 22.02
C LEU A 442 -11.51 -36.52 20.56
N SER A 443 -10.45 -36.44 19.79
CA SER A 443 -10.44 -36.83 18.38
C SER A 443 -10.75 -38.33 18.20
N LYS A 444 -10.24 -39.19 19.09
CA LYS A 444 -10.50 -40.63 19.06
C LYS A 444 -11.96 -40.93 19.39
N GLU A 445 -12.56 -40.22 20.36
CA GLU A 445 -13.99 -40.38 20.68
C GLU A 445 -14.88 -39.87 19.55
N LEU A 446 -14.48 -38.74 18.88
CA LEU A 446 -15.23 -38.19 17.76
C LEU A 446 -15.14 -39.08 16.52
N ASP A 447 -14.00 -39.71 16.22
CA ASP A 447 -13.86 -40.67 15.13
C ASP A 447 -14.87 -41.84 15.33
N GLY A 448 -14.91 -42.42 16.52
CA GLY A 448 -15.89 -43.48 16.84
C GLY A 448 -17.35 -42.98 16.87
N ALA A 449 -17.61 -41.71 17.21
CA ALA A 449 -18.96 -41.16 17.20
C ALA A 449 -19.46 -40.95 15.77
N LEU A 450 -18.60 -40.48 14.86
CA LEU A 450 -18.93 -40.33 13.43
C LEU A 450 -19.24 -41.68 12.77
N ASP A 451 -18.47 -42.73 13.11
CA ASP A 451 -18.78 -44.11 12.68
C ASP A 451 -20.15 -44.57 13.17
N ARG A 452 -20.49 -44.34 14.45
CA ARG A 452 -21.80 -44.72 15.03
C ARG A 452 -22.98 -44.02 14.36
N GLU A 453 -22.82 -42.79 13.94
CA GLU A 453 -23.85 -42.01 13.21
C GLU A 453 -23.82 -42.29 11.69
N GLY A 454 -22.88 -43.11 11.18
CA GLY A 454 -22.78 -43.48 9.77
C GLY A 454 -22.28 -42.33 8.87
N LEU A 455 -21.46 -41.44 9.39
CA LEU A 455 -21.01 -40.19 8.73
C LEU A 455 -19.65 -40.35 8.05
N ALA A 456 -19.48 -41.35 7.20
CA ALA A 456 -18.20 -41.74 6.59
C ALA A 456 -17.46 -40.59 5.87
N ASP A 457 -18.21 -39.62 5.30
CA ASP A 457 -17.66 -38.53 4.53
C ASP A 457 -17.34 -37.29 5.38
N VAL A 458 -17.79 -37.23 6.64
CA VAL A 458 -17.48 -36.10 7.54
C VAL A 458 -16.09 -36.29 8.13
N LYS A 459 -15.25 -35.26 8.07
CA LYS A 459 -13.86 -35.30 8.54
C LYS A 459 -13.65 -34.44 9.79
N ILE A 460 -12.64 -34.82 10.59
CA ILE A 460 -12.19 -34.09 11.77
C ILE A 460 -11.11 -33.14 11.32
N LEU A 461 -11.33 -31.83 11.49
CA LEU A 461 -10.36 -30.78 11.24
C LEU A 461 -9.70 -30.41 12.57
N LEU A 462 -8.38 -30.62 12.69
CA LEU A 462 -7.65 -30.26 13.90
C LEU A 462 -6.81 -29.00 13.73
N GLY A 463 -6.58 -28.34 14.86
CA GLY A 463 -5.74 -27.17 14.99
C GLY A 463 -6.43 -26.03 15.71
N GLU A 464 -6.88 -25.03 14.94
CA GLU A 464 -7.57 -23.84 15.39
C GLU A 464 -6.75 -22.99 16.40
N ALA A 465 -5.40 -23.13 16.38
CA ALA A 465 -4.56 -22.26 17.18
C ALA A 465 -4.69 -20.80 16.70
N GLY A 466 -4.67 -19.84 17.62
CA GLY A 466 -4.86 -18.42 17.32
C GLY A 466 -3.76 -17.81 16.46
N ASP A 467 -2.61 -18.47 16.36
CA ASP A 467 -1.51 -18.08 15.48
C ASP A 467 -0.75 -19.27 14.90
N TRP A 468 -0.08 -19.03 13.75
CA TRP A 468 0.67 -20.05 13.03
C TRP A 468 1.92 -20.57 13.76
N GLU A 469 2.49 -19.85 14.72
CA GLU A 469 3.67 -20.33 15.45
C GLU A 469 3.34 -21.55 16.32
N HIS A 470 2.11 -21.65 16.85
CA HIS A 470 1.65 -22.83 17.59
C HIS A 470 1.55 -24.10 16.72
N ALA A 471 1.42 -23.95 15.41
CA ALA A 471 1.39 -25.06 14.48
C ALA A 471 2.70 -25.87 14.47
N TYR A 472 3.85 -25.19 14.49
CA TYR A 472 5.16 -25.83 14.25
C TYR A 472 6.17 -25.69 15.39
N LYS A 473 5.89 -24.87 16.40
CA LYS A 473 6.87 -24.48 17.44
C LYS A 473 6.31 -24.77 18.84
N THR A 474 7.11 -25.38 19.66
CA THR A 474 6.79 -25.51 21.10
C THR A 474 6.88 -24.13 21.75
N LYS A 475 5.80 -23.72 22.38
CA LYS A 475 5.67 -22.46 23.13
C LYS A 475 5.85 -22.73 24.63
N SER A 476 4.79 -22.71 25.41
CA SER A 476 4.82 -23.04 26.82
C SER A 476 4.50 -24.54 27.02
N PRO A 477 5.05 -25.19 28.05
CA PRO A 477 4.75 -26.58 28.33
C PRO A 477 3.27 -26.88 28.65
N ASN A 478 2.52 -25.86 29.03
CA ASN A 478 1.10 -25.98 29.40
C ASN A 478 0.14 -25.57 28.29
N GLU A 479 0.64 -25.05 27.16
CA GLU A 479 -0.16 -24.60 26.02
C GLU A 479 -0.16 -25.65 24.92
N SER A 480 -1.30 -25.81 24.24
CA SER A 480 -1.35 -26.56 22.98
C SER A 480 -0.42 -25.88 21.95
N SER A 481 0.63 -26.58 21.54
CA SER A 481 1.64 -26.06 20.63
C SER A 481 2.43 -27.17 19.94
N ASN A 482 3.20 -26.83 18.87
CA ASN A 482 3.85 -27.79 17.98
C ASN A 482 2.85 -28.84 17.47
N CYS A 483 1.66 -28.36 17.12
CA CYS A 483 0.46 -29.19 16.95
C CYS A 483 0.56 -30.10 15.73
N ILE A 484 1.17 -29.63 14.62
CA ILE A 484 1.34 -30.47 13.41
C ILE A 484 2.16 -31.72 13.76
N TYR A 485 3.29 -31.56 14.46
CA TYR A 485 4.05 -32.73 14.92
C TYR A 485 3.22 -33.59 15.89
N SER A 486 2.55 -32.94 16.84
CA SER A 486 1.79 -33.65 17.88
C SER A 486 0.72 -34.58 17.31
N PHE A 487 -0.05 -34.10 16.33
CA PHE A 487 -1.21 -34.82 15.83
C PHE A 487 -0.95 -35.69 14.59
N PHE A 488 0.03 -35.30 13.76
CA PHE A 488 0.23 -35.91 12.44
C PHE A 488 1.58 -36.66 12.30
N ASN A 489 2.49 -36.55 13.27
CA ASN A 489 3.71 -37.34 13.24
C ASN A 489 3.54 -38.67 13.98
N ALA A 490 3.76 -39.78 13.29
CA ALA A 490 3.57 -41.12 13.87
C ALA A 490 4.47 -41.45 15.09
N SER A 491 5.51 -40.63 15.34
CA SER A 491 6.37 -40.78 16.52
C SER A 491 5.86 -40.01 17.75
N SER A 492 4.77 -39.25 17.62
CA SER A 492 4.16 -38.52 18.74
C SER A 492 3.24 -39.42 19.57
N ASP A 493 3.27 -39.20 20.89
CA ASP A 493 2.33 -39.89 21.82
C ASP A 493 0.86 -39.45 21.56
N ASN A 494 0.66 -38.29 20.96
CA ASN A 494 -0.65 -37.73 20.63
C ASN A 494 -1.07 -37.99 19.18
N TYR A 495 -0.39 -38.85 18.46
CA TYR A 495 -0.66 -39.13 17.07
C TYR A 495 -2.10 -39.62 16.84
N VAL A 496 -2.80 -38.92 15.96
CA VAL A 496 -4.18 -39.22 15.54
C VAL A 496 -4.38 -39.16 14.03
N GLY A 497 -3.30 -38.92 13.25
CA GLY A 497 -3.34 -38.83 11.80
C GLY A 497 -3.81 -40.07 11.06
N ASN A 498 -3.93 -41.23 11.77
CA ASN A 498 -4.39 -42.51 11.23
C ASN A 498 -5.88 -42.80 11.51
N LEU A 499 -6.61 -41.89 12.17
CA LEU A 499 -8.05 -42.04 12.38
C LEU A 499 -8.79 -41.99 11.03
N SER A 500 -9.89 -42.75 10.90
CA SER A 500 -10.64 -42.91 9.64
C SER A 500 -11.27 -41.61 9.16
N HIS A 501 -11.67 -40.76 10.09
CA HIS A 501 -12.28 -39.46 9.83
C HIS A 501 -11.28 -38.32 9.85
N MET A 502 -9.99 -38.53 10.16
CA MET A 502 -9.02 -37.43 10.23
C MET A 502 -8.79 -36.81 8.85
N ALA A 503 -9.04 -35.51 8.73
CA ALA A 503 -8.63 -34.76 7.56
C ALA A 503 -7.10 -34.65 7.53
N PRO A 504 -6.43 -34.86 6.38
CA PRO A 504 -4.98 -34.62 6.24
C PRO A 504 -4.69 -33.11 6.12
N VAL A 505 -5.25 -32.33 7.05
CA VAL A 505 -5.23 -30.86 7.05
C VAL A 505 -5.05 -30.36 8.48
N TYR A 506 -4.26 -29.31 8.66
CA TYR A 506 -4.18 -28.57 9.91
C TYR A 506 -4.74 -27.16 9.70
N GLY A 507 -5.73 -26.77 10.52
CA GLY A 507 -6.30 -25.43 10.56
C GLY A 507 -5.62 -24.52 11.58
N ALA A 508 -5.41 -23.24 11.27
CA ALA A 508 -4.99 -22.23 12.25
C ALA A 508 -5.47 -20.84 11.86
N HIS A 509 -5.44 -19.95 12.85
CA HIS A 509 -5.75 -18.54 12.66
C HIS A 509 -4.50 -17.77 12.26
N SER A 510 -4.69 -16.64 11.55
CA SER A 510 -3.57 -15.81 11.12
C SER A 510 -3.30 -14.60 12.02
N TYR A 511 -3.80 -14.60 13.28
CA TYR A 511 -3.61 -13.50 14.22
C TYR A 511 -2.15 -13.39 14.67
N TRP A 512 -1.73 -12.16 15.02
CA TRP A 512 -0.39 -11.79 15.57
C TRP A 512 0.83 -12.21 14.75
N THR A 513 0.64 -12.94 13.67
CA THR A 513 1.68 -13.35 12.71
C THR A 513 1.52 -12.66 11.36
N ASP A 514 0.76 -11.59 11.31
CA ASP A 514 0.28 -10.85 10.14
C ASP A 514 0.80 -9.39 10.05
N GLY A 515 1.60 -8.93 11.00
CA GLY A 515 1.99 -7.52 11.13
C GLY A 515 2.97 -7.03 10.05
N THR A 516 4.06 -7.73 9.79
CA THR A 516 5.07 -7.33 8.81
C THR A 516 5.17 -8.30 7.64
N TRP A 517 5.46 -7.76 6.44
CA TRP A 517 5.59 -8.59 5.23
C TRP A 517 6.56 -9.76 5.40
N ASN A 518 7.78 -9.49 5.86
CA ASN A 518 8.79 -10.54 6.02
C ASN A 518 8.48 -11.48 7.19
N GLY A 519 7.93 -10.97 8.29
CA GLY A 519 7.50 -11.78 9.44
C GLY A 519 6.41 -12.74 9.03
N MET A 520 5.39 -12.24 8.33
CA MET A 520 4.28 -13.00 7.80
C MET A 520 4.76 -14.17 6.91
N ARG A 521 5.61 -13.86 5.92
CA ARG A 521 6.16 -14.86 4.99
C ARG A 521 7.00 -15.93 5.71
N ASN A 522 7.86 -15.52 6.64
CA ASN A 522 8.70 -16.45 7.39
C ASN A 522 7.87 -17.44 8.23
N VAL A 523 6.83 -16.96 8.89
CA VAL A 523 5.96 -17.84 9.71
C VAL A 523 5.18 -18.82 8.82
N ARG A 524 4.61 -18.35 7.68
CA ARG A 524 3.89 -19.21 6.74
C ARG A 524 4.79 -20.28 6.14
N GLN A 525 6.02 -19.90 5.76
CA GLN A 525 6.99 -20.87 5.24
C GLN A 525 7.30 -21.98 6.24
N GLN A 526 7.55 -21.62 7.51
CA GLN A 526 7.84 -22.63 8.55
C GLN A 526 6.65 -23.55 8.83
N ALA A 527 5.41 -23.00 8.83
CA ALA A 527 4.20 -23.81 8.97
C ALA A 527 4.03 -24.77 7.77
N TYR A 528 4.24 -24.27 6.56
CA TYR A 528 4.17 -25.07 5.33
C TYR A 528 5.23 -26.17 5.31
N ASP A 529 6.48 -25.85 5.62
CA ASP A 529 7.55 -26.83 5.68
C ASP A 529 7.20 -27.96 6.67
N LYS A 530 6.62 -27.58 7.83
CA LYS A 530 6.18 -28.56 8.83
C LYS A 530 5.00 -29.40 8.37
N ALA A 531 4.07 -28.82 7.62
CA ALA A 531 2.95 -29.55 7.02
C ALA A 531 3.45 -30.56 5.97
N VAL A 532 4.37 -30.15 5.09
CA VAL A 532 5.00 -31.03 4.09
C VAL A 532 5.73 -32.21 4.74
N GLU A 533 6.51 -31.95 5.82
CA GLU A 533 7.19 -33.01 6.58
C GLU A 533 6.22 -34.10 7.09
N ASN A 534 4.97 -33.73 7.36
CA ASN A 534 3.96 -34.64 7.94
C ASN A 534 2.87 -35.04 6.93
N GLY A 535 3.02 -34.67 5.65
CA GLY A 535 2.14 -35.10 4.55
C GLY A 535 0.73 -34.52 4.60
N ILE A 536 0.55 -33.31 5.14
CA ILE A 536 -0.74 -32.64 5.28
C ILE A 536 -0.74 -31.29 4.57
N SER A 537 -1.94 -30.74 4.33
CA SER A 537 -2.17 -29.37 3.87
C SER A 537 -2.52 -28.42 5.02
N LEU A 538 -2.67 -27.14 4.71
CA LEU A 538 -3.00 -26.10 5.69
C LEU A 538 -4.30 -25.38 5.29
N TRP A 539 -5.12 -25.04 6.28
CA TRP A 539 -6.25 -24.12 6.17
C TRP A 539 -6.04 -22.90 7.06
N GLN A 540 -6.25 -21.72 6.52
CA GLN A 540 -6.46 -20.53 7.35
C GLN A 540 -7.95 -20.49 7.72
N THR A 541 -8.26 -20.70 8.99
CA THR A 541 -9.63 -20.95 9.46
C THR A 541 -10.26 -19.72 10.11
N GLU A 542 -9.44 -18.71 10.47
CA GLU A 542 -9.96 -17.48 11.10
C GLU A 542 -8.96 -16.32 10.99
N TRP A 543 -9.42 -15.18 10.49
CA TRP A 543 -8.68 -13.93 10.55
C TRP A 543 -9.60 -12.72 10.51
N SER A 544 -9.27 -11.70 11.29
CA SER A 544 -9.68 -10.31 11.17
C SER A 544 -8.56 -9.41 11.70
N MET A 545 -8.62 -8.12 11.43
CA MET A 545 -7.54 -7.20 11.77
C MET A 545 -7.59 -6.80 13.25
N LEU A 546 -6.80 -7.42 14.13
CA LEU A 546 -6.82 -7.18 15.57
C LEU A 546 -5.99 -5.97 16.03
N GLY A 547 -4.90 -5.65 15.34
CA GLY A 547 -3.96 -4.57 15.69
C GLY A 547 -3.94 -3.41 14.70
N ASP A 548 -3.01 -2.47 14.86
CA ASP A 548 -2.73 -1.36 13.95
C ASP A 548 -1.25 -1.26 13.50
N GLY A 549 -0.42 -2.17 13.95
CA GLY A 549 1.03 -2.23 13.66
C GLY A 549 1.40 -2.94 12.35
N TYR A 550 0.53 -2.90 11.34
CA TYR A 550 0.76 -3.58 10.07
C TYR A 550 1.65 -2.76 9.14
N SER A 551 2.52 -3.44 8.40
CA SER A 551 3.34 -2.79 7.37
C SER A 551 2.47 -2.13 6.30
N GLU A 552 2.82 -0.91 5.92
CA GLU A 552 2.11 -0.08 4.94
C GLU A 552 0.68 0.32 5.34
N PHE A 553 0.27 0.07 6.57
CA PHE A 553 -1.00 0.54 7.11
C PHE A 553 -0.80 1.90 7.79
N PRO A 554 -1.54 2.96 7.40
CA PRO A 554 -1.31 4.30 7.94
C PRO A 554 -1.83 4.53 9.36
N GLY A 555 -2.39 3.48 9.98
CA GLY A 555 -3.05 3.54 11.30
C GLY A 555 -4.51 4.00 11.20
N TYR A 556 -5.35 3.55 12.12
CA TYR A 556 -6.81 3.76 12.06
C TYR A 556 -7.25 5.23 11.93
N GLY A 557 -6.51 6.17 12.52
CA GLY A 557 -6.84 7.60 12.45
C GLY A 557 -6.65 8.24 11.08
N ASN A 558 -5.93 7.57 10.17
CA ASN A 558 -5.60 8.05 8.83
C ASN A 558 -6.10 7.12 7.72
N SER A 559 -6.87 6.09 8.07
CA SER A 559 -7.31 5.04 7.17
C SER A 559 -8.80 5.12 6.88
N ASN A 560 -9.22 4.45 5.81
CA ASN A 560 -10.59 4.14 5.47
C ASN A 560 -10.79 2.62 5.44
N GLU A 561 -12.02 2.15 5.19
CA GLU A 561 -12.34 0.72 5.14
C GLU A 561 -11.56 -0.04 4.07
N MET A 562 -11.24 0.61 2.94
CA MET A 562 -10.45 -0.04 1.89
C MET A 562 -9.01 -0.32 2.35
N ASP A 563 -8.41 0.54 3.18
CA ASP A 563 -7.08 0.29 3.74
C ASP A 563 -7.08 -0.97 4.63
N ILE A 564 -8.16 -1.20 5.40
CA ILE A 564 -8.36 -2.44 6.17
C ILE A 564 -8.45 -3.65 5.22
N ALA A 565 -9.25 -3.53 4.17
CA ALA A 565 -9.44 -4.60 3.20
C ALA A 565 -8.15 -4.94 2.42
N LEU A 566 -7.28 -3.97 2.17
CA LEU A 566 -5.97 -4.19 1.56
C LEU A 566 -4.97 -4.87 2.52
N VAL A 567 -5.07 -4.66 3.83
CA VAL A 567 -4.32 -5.46 4.80
C VAL A 567 -4.78 -6.92 4.76
N MET A 568 -6.11 -7.15 4.74
CA MET A 568 -6.67 -8.50 4.57
C MET A 568 -6.16 -9.18 3.29
N ASP A 569 -6.20 -8.48 2.17
CA ASP A 569 -5.73 -8.98 0.88
C ASP A 569 -4.25 -9.41 0.92
N LYS A 570 -3.41 -8.64 1.62
CA LYS A 570 -2.01 -8.98 1.86
C LYS A 570 -1.85 -10.27 2.69
N VAL A 571 -2.71 -10.49 3.68
CA VAL A 571 -2.75 -11.73 4.46
C VAL A 571 -3.17 -12.89 3.57
N ILE A 572 -4.27 -12.75 2.82
CA ILE A 572 -4.75 -13.77 1.85
C ILE A 572 -3.63 -14.15 0.88
N TYR A 573 -2.97 -13.15 0.28
CA TYR A 573 -1.89 -13.39 -0.66
C TYR A 573 -0.76 -14.25 -0.06
N ASN A 574 -0.29 -13.92 1.15
CA ASN A 574 0.80 -14.66 1.79
C ASN A 574 0.35 -16.04 2.28
N ASP A 575 -0.86 -16.18 2.79
CA ASP A 575 -1.44 -17.47 3.18
C ASP A 575 -1.51 -18.41 1.97
N LEU A 576 -1.98 -17.92 0.82
CA LEU A 576 -2.10 -18.71 -0.40
C LEU A 576 -0.76 -18.99 -1.10
N THR A 577 0.17 -18.02 -1.15
CA THR A 577 1.38 -18.14 -1.98
C THR A 577 2.59 -18.66 -1.23
N VAL A 578 2.70 -18.43 0.06
CA VAL A 578 3.80 -18.91 0.92
C VAL A 578 3.34 -20.08 1.78
N GLY A 579 2.18 -19.96 2.44
CA GLY A 579 1.58 -21.03 3.23
C GLY A 579 1.01 -22.17 2.40
N ASN A 580 0.79 -21.98 1.11
CA ASN A 580 0.09 -22.90 0.22
C ASN A 580 -1.24 -23.41 0.83
N MET A 581 -1.94 -22.53 1.55
CA MET A 581 -3.19 -22.86 2.20
C MET A 581 -4.28 -23.15 1.18
N THR A 582 -5.09 -24.20 1.44
CA THR A 582 -6.12 -24.66 0.51
C THR A 582 -7.48 -24.05 0.79
N SER A 583 -7.67 -23.45 1.97
CA SER A 583 -8.89 -22.73 2.36
C SER A 583 -8.55 -21.45 3.14
N TRP A 584 -9.45 -20.45 3.06
CA TRP A 584 -9.32 -19.20 3.79
C TRP A 584 -10.66 -18.72 4.34
N SER A 585 -10.72 -18.36 5.63
CA SER A 585 -11.95 -17.97 6.34
C SER A 585 -11.80 -16.66 7.10
N PHE A 586 -12.81 -15.81 7.00
CA PHE A 586 -12.86 -14.52 7.70
C PHE A 586 -13.62 -14.64 9.05
N TRP A 587 -13.16 -13.92 10.06
CA TRP A 587 -13.84 -13.70 11.33
C TRP A 587 -14.28 -12.22 11.44
N THR A 588 -15.57 -11.92 11.42
CA THR A 588 -16.74 -12.75 11.28
C THR A 588 -17.61 -12.27 10.12
N SER A 589 -18.61 -13.02 9.69
CA SER A 589 -19.49 -12.64 8.58
C SER A 589 -20.23 -11.34 8.82
N MET A 590 -20.71 -11.11 10.04
CA MET A 590 -21.39 -9.87 10.42
C MET A 590 -21.30 -9.62 11.92
N ASP A 591 -21.25 -8.34 12.29
CA ASP A 591 -21.38 -7.92 13.69
C ASP A 591 -21.88 -6.46 13.75
N VAL A 592 -22.20 -6.00 14.98
CA VAL A 592 -22.66 -4.64 15.23
C VAL A 592 -21.47 -3.67 15.16
N SER A 593 -21.64 -2.55 14.44
CA SER A 593 -20.59 -1.57 14.11
C SER A 593 -19.78 -1.01 15.31
N ARG A 594 -20.33 -1.07 16.53
CA ARG A 594 -19.63 -0.60 17.74
C ARG A 594 -18.34 -1.34 18.10
N TRP A 595 -18.14 -2.56 17.57
CA TRP A 595 -17.04 -3.42 18.00
C TRP A 595 -15.72 -3.13 17.34
N SER A 596 -15.71 -2.40 16.24
CA SER A 596 -14.46 -2.11 15.58
C SER A 596 -14.40 -0.71 14.99
N GLN A 597 -13.20 -0.17 14.92
CA GLN A 597 -12.93 0.99 14.10
C GLN A 597 -12.87 0.55 12.65
N LEU A 598 -13.56 1.26 11.75
CA LEU A 598 -13.59 0.97 10.32
C LEU A 598 -14.06 -0.46 10.00
N ASP A 599 -14.94 -1.01 10.83
CA ASP A 599 -15.62 -2.30 10.65
C ASP A 599 -14.68 -3.49 10.37
N ARG A 600 -13.45 -3.44 10.94
CA ARG A 600 -12.34 -4.37 10.66
C ARG A 600 -12.57 -5.82 11.11
N PHE A 601 -13.60 -6.08 11.93
CA PHE A 601 -13.91 -7.42 12.46
C PHE A 601 -15.05 -8.12 11.71
N MET A 602 -15.65 -7.48 10.70
CA MET A 602 -16.82 -8.01 10.02
C MET A 602 -16.76 -7.78 8.51
N LEU A 603 -17.50 -8.57 7.76
CA LEU A 603 -17.74 -8.38 6.33
C LEU A 603 -18.97 -7.49 6.10
N ILE A 604 -19.92 -7.55 7.03
CA ILE A 604 -21.16 -6.76 7.00
C ILE A 604 -21.35 -6.15 8.39
N ASP A 605 -21.35 -4.83 8.47
CA ASP A 605 -21.72 -4.13 9.67
C ASP A 605 -23.25 -3.92 9.75
N PHE A 606 -23.78 -3.91 10.95
CA PHE A 606 -25.17 -3.56 11.14
C PHE A 606 -25.39 -2.66 12.35
N THR A 607 -26.45 -1.87 12.27
CA THR A 607 -26.93 -1.01 13.37
C THR A 607 -28.38 -1.38 13.67
N PRO A 608 -28.71 -1.90 14.86
CA PRO A 608 -30.09 -2.20 15.24
C PRO A 608 -30.94 -0.95 15.33
N SER A 609 -32.27 -1.09 15.31
CA SER A 609 -33.20 0.05 15.35
C SER A 609 -33.06 0.93 16.62
N GLY A 610 -32.54 0.35 17.71
CA GLY A 610 -32.20 1.10 18.95
C GLY A 610 -30.90 1.89 18.86
N GLY A 611 -30.18 1.86 17.69
CA GLY A 611 -28.91 2.52 17.47
C GLY A 611 -27.70 1.64 17.80
N THR A 612 -26.51 2.10 17.42
CA THR A 612 -25.24 1.38 17.54
C THR A 612 -24.95 0.84 18.95
N TYR A 613 -25.36 1.57 19.98
CA TYR A 613 -25.15 1.20 21.39
C TYR A 613 -26.36 0.54 22.03
N SER A 614 -27.33 0.03 21.24
CA SER A 614 -28.40 -0.80 21.79
C SER A 614 -27.84 -2.11 22.33
N VAL A 615 -28.26 -2.50 23.53
CA VAL A 615 -28.01 -3.86 24.03
C VAL A 615 -28.87 -4.87 23.26
N ASP A 616 -30.15 -4.53 23.05
CA ASP A 616 -31.06 -5.36 22.28
C ASP A 616 -30.76 -5.24 20.76
N LEU A 617 -30.32 -6.33 20.16
CA LEU A 617 -30.03 -6.45 18.74
C LEU A 617 -31.21 -7.01 17.92
N SER A 618 -32.32 -7.38 18.57
CA SER A 618 -33.49 -8.00 17.88
C SER A 618 -34.26 -7.01 17.00
N GLY A 619 -34.18 -5.71 17.33
CA GLY A 619 -34.86 -4.66 16.57
C GLY A 619 -34.22 -4.44 15.21
N GLU A 620 -34.94 -4.78 14.12
CA GLU A 620 -34.47 -4.64 12.74
C GLU A 620 -34.09 -3.17 12.42
N GLY A 621 -32.86 -2.95 12.05
CA GLY A 621 -32.27 -1.64 11.73
C GLY A 621 -31.70 -1.54 10.33
N THR A 622 -30.43 -1.17 10.17
CA THR A 622 -29.73 -1.04 8.89
C THR A 622 -28.49 -1.93 8.86
N TYR A 623 -28.05 -2.32 7.66
CA TYR A 623 -26.80 -3.02 7.44
C TYR A 623 -26.05 -2.45 6.24
N LYS A 624 -24.75 -2.66 6.18
CA LYS A 624 -23.85 -2.23 5.11
C LYS A 624 -22.83 -3.32 4.84
N ALA A 625 -22.55 -3.55 3.57
CA ALA A 625 -21.42 -4.38 3.13
C ALA A 625 -20.12 -3.57 3.18
N ASP A 626 -19.12 -4.07 3.87
CA ASP A 626 -17.84 -3.41 4.03
C ASP A 626 -16.88 -3.70 2.88
N ALA A 627 -15.80 -2.93 2.76
CA ALA A 627 -14.79 -3.15 1.73
C ALA A 627 -14.14 -4.55 1.86
N THR A 628 -14.02 -5.08 3.07
CA THR A 628 -13.55 -6.45 3.35
C THR A 628 -14.41 -7.52 2.69
N LEU A 629 -15.75 -7.35 2.66
CA LEU A 629 -16.64 -8.25 1.93
C LEU A 629 -16.24 -8.31 0.45
N TRP A 630 -16.12 -7.15 -0.18
CA TRP A 630 -15.90 -7.07 -1.61
C TRP A 630 -14.49 -7.49 -2.01
N VAL A 631 -13.47 -7.24 -1.19
CA VAL A 631 -12.11 -7.73 -1.41
C VAL A 631 -12.04 -9.25 -1.25
N LEU A 632 -12.69 -9.83 -0.24
CA LEU A 632 -12.82 -11.29 -0.16
C LEU A 632 -13.54 -11.85 -1.39
N GLY A 633 -14.54 -11.14 -1.89
CA GLY A 633 -15.27 -11.45 -3.11
C GLY A 633 -14.41 -11.47 -4.38
N ASN A 634 -13.31 -10.71 -4.44
CA ASN A 634 -12.34 -10.82 -5.53
C ASN A 634 -11.73 -12.21 -5.66
N TYR A 635 -11.74 -12.99 -4.60
CA TYR A 635 -11.33 -14.40 -4.58
C TYR A 635 -12.54 -15.34 -4.64
N SER A 636 -13.42 -15.27 -3.64
CA SER A 636 -14.44 -16.29 -3.37
C SER A 636 -15.48 -16.46 -4.50
N LEU A 637 -15.83 -15.37 -5.19
CA LEU A 637 -16.80 -15.41 -6.29
C LEU A 637 -16.27 -16.18 -7.51
N PHE A 638 -14.97 -16.14 -7.76
CA PHE A 638 -14.34 -16.62 -8.99
C PHE A 638 -13.52 -17.89 -8.78
N VAL A 639 -12.88 -18.07 -7.64
CA VAL A 639 -12.05 -19.23 -7.30
C VAL A 639 -12.88 -20.21 -6.48
N ARG A 640 -13.27 -21.30 -7.13
CA ARG A 640 -14.17 -22.31 -6.52
C ARG A 640 -13.39 -23.54 -6.07
N PRO A 641 -13.99 -24.40 -5.24
CA PRO A 641 -13.41 -25.70 -4.89
C PRO A 641 -12.94 -26.47 -6.13
N GLY A 642 -11.74 -27.02 -6.06
CA GLY A 642 -11.11 -27.73 -7.17
C GLY A 642 -10.24 -26.88 -8.09
N PHE A 643 -10.30 -25.53 -8.04
CA PHE A 643 -9.32 -24.68 -8.76
C PHE A 643 -7.92 -24.91 -8.22
N LYS A 644 -6.93 -24.90 -9.10
CA LYS A 644 -5.52 -24.98 -8.70
C LYS A 644 -4.87 -23.61 -8.77
N ARG A 645 -4.12 -23.26 -7.74
CA ARG A 645 -3.26 -22.06 -7.84
C ARG A 645 -2.19 -22.32 -8.91
N ILE A 646 -1.93 -21.30 -9.73
CA ILE A 646 -0.93 -21.33 -10.80
C ILE A 646 0.12 -20.24 -10.57
N ASP A 647 1.22 -20.33 -11.33
CA ASP A 647 2.29 -19.36 -11.21
C ASP A 647 1.93 -18.00 -11.82
N VAL A 648 2.23 -16.94 -11.08
CA VAL A 648 2.16 -15.54 -11.52
C VAL A 648 3.46 -14.87 -11.13
N ASP A 649 4.34 -14.70 -12.12
CA ASP A 649 5.61 -14.02 -11.94
C ASP A 649 5.51 -12.57 -12.40
N ILE A 650 5.67 -11.64 -11.47
CA ILE A 650 5.70 -10.20 -11.72
C ILE A 650 7.07 -9.69 -11.27
N PRO A 651 8.07 -9.59 -12.18
CA PRO A 651 9.38 -9.05 -11.85
C PRO A 651 9.28 -7.65 -11.25
N ASN A 652 10.06 -7.40 -10.22
CA ASN A 652 10.12 -6.12 -9.51
C ASN A 652 8.84 -5.75 -8.72
N TYR A 653 7.92 -6.70 -8.52
CA TYR A 653 6.84 -6.45 -7.58
C TYR A 653 7.38 -6.37 -6.15
N ASP A 654 6.67 -5.65 -5.32
CA ASP A 654 6.96 -5.54 -3.90
C ASP A 654 5.70 -5.81 -3.05
N ARG A 655 5.80 -5.55 -1.75
CA ARG A 655 4.71 -5.70 -0.80
C ARG A 655 3.49 -4.79 -1.03
N THR A 656 3.54 -3.91 -2.03
CA THR A 656 2.46 -2.97 -2.37
C THR A 656 1.82 -3.23 -3.72
N PHE A 657 2.39 -4.16 -4.52
CA PHE A 657 1.85 -4.58 -5.80
C PHE A 657 2.14 -6.06 -6.04
N PHE A 658 1.12 -6.90 -6.07
CA PHE A 658 1.27 -8.36 -6.18
C PHE A 658 0.05 -9.01 -6.85
N GLY A 659 0.18 -10.30 -7.20
CA GLY A 659 -0.92 -11.03 -7.83
C GLY A 659 -0.87 -12.52 -7.57
N THR A 660 -2.04 -13.17 -7.64
CA THR A 660 -2.23 -14.62 -7.59
C THR A 660 -3.02 -15.10 -8.78
N GLY A 661 -2.74 -16.32 -9.25
CA GLY A 661 -3.44 -16.93 -10.38
C GLY A 661 -4.03 -18.29 -10.02
N PHE A 662 -5.13 -18.64 -10.67
CA PHE A 662 -5.83 -19.91 -10.49
C PHE A 662 -6.36 -20.42 -11.83
N ILE A 663 -6.42 -21.75 -11.98
CA ILE A 663 -7.00 -22.40 -13.15
C ILE A 663 -8.13 -23.33 -12.71
N SER A 664 -9.23 -23.32 -13.46
CA SER A 664 -10.36 -24.22 -13.21
C SER A 664 -9.99 -25.69 -13.42
N PRO A 665 -10.72 -26.65 -12.79
CA PRO A 665 -10.44 -28.07 -12.95
C PRO A 665 -10.51 -28.58 -14.39
N ASP A 666 -11.36 -27.99 -15.22
CA ASP A 666 -11.50 -28.32 -16.65
C ASP A 666 -10.48 -27.60 -17.55
N GLY A 667 -9.64 -26.74 -16.98
CA GLY A 667 -8.63 -25.97 -17.69
C GLY A 667 -9.14 -24.85 -18.58
N LYS A 668 -10.44 -24.50 -18.49
CA LYS A 668 -11.07 -23.54 -19.40
C LYS A 668 -11.18 -22.11 -18.87
N ARG A 669 -10.82 -21.90 -17.62
CA ARG A 669 -10.87 -20.58 -16.99
C ARG A 669 -9.61 -20.32 -16.18
N ILE A 670 -9.00 -19.17 -16.41
CA ILE A 670 -7.94 -18.62 -15.57
C ILE A 670 -8.48 -17.41 -14.83
N VAL A 671 -8.23 -17.35 -13.54
CA VAL A 671 -8.56 -16.22 -12.66
C VAL A 671 -7.25 -15.63 -12.15
N VAL A 672 -7.03 -14.34 -12.35
CA VAL A 672 -5.86 -13.63 -11.82
C VAL A 672 -6.35 -12.50 -10.93
N VAL A 673 -5.99 -12.52 -9.67
CA VAL A 673 -6.30 -11.46 -8.70
C VAL A 673 -5.05 -10.60 -8.55
N MET A 674 -5.19 -9.31 -8.87
CA MET A 674 -4.11 -8.32 -8.81
C MET A 674 -4.42 -7.26 -7.77
N SER A 675 -3.44 -6.93 -6.95
CA SER A 675 -3.55 -5.97 -5.86
C SER A 675 -2.61 -4.80 -6.06
N ASN A 676 -3.15 -3.58 -6.02
CA ASN A 676 -2.39 -2.34 -6.03
C ASN A 676 -2.68 -1.55 -4.75
N LEU A 677 -1.77 -1.65 -3.78
CA LEU A 677 -1.86 -0.95 -2.50
C LEU A 677 -1.31 0.50 -2.58
N ASN A 678 -0.70 0.87 -3.71
CA ASN A 678 -0.24 2.24 -3.92
C ASN A 678 -1.44 3.17 -4.13
N ALA A 679 -1.34 4.41 -3.69
CA ALA A 679 -2.38 5.42 -3.93
C ALA A 679 -2.50 5.83 -5.42
N ALA A 680 -1.47 5.60 -6.21
CA ALA A 680 -1.44 5.89 -7.64
C ALA A 680 -1.92 4.70 -8.48
N GLU A 681 -2.53 4.98 -9.63
CA GLU A 681 -2.78 3.98 -10.67
C GLU A 681 -1.46 3.35 -11.13
N MET A 682 -1.45 2.03 -11.33
CA MET A 682 -0.32 1.28 -11.86
C MET A 682 -0.72 0.57 -13.14
N GLU A 683 0.18 0.52 -14.11
CA GLU A 683 0.00 -0.29 -15.32
C GLU A 683 0.76 -1.61 -15.19
N VAL A 684 0.13 -2.70 -15.61
CA VAL A 684 0.75 -4.02 -15.70
C VAL A 684 0.47 -4.66 -17.05
N ARG A 685 1.50 -5.23 -17.64
CA ARG A 685 1.36 -6.10 -18.82
C ARG A 685 1.36 -7.55 -18.34
N LEU A 686 0.24 -8.24 -18.48
CA LEU A 686 0.14 -9.67 -18.19
C LEU A 686 0.14 -10.46 -19.47
N SER A 687 1.02 -11.47 -19.55
CA SER A 687 1.05 -12.45 -20.63
C SER A 687 0.65 -13.83 -20.11
N LEU A 688 -0.31 -14.47 -20.77
CA LEU A 688 -0.70 -15.85 -20.50
C LEU A 688 0.18 -16.78 -21.32
N LYS A 689 0.96 -17.61 -20.64
CA LYS A 689 1.92 -18.50 -21.31
C LYS A 689 1.21 -19.70 -21.93
N GLY A 690 1.33 -19.85 -23.24
CA GLY A 690 0.85 -21.02 -23.97
C GLY A 690 -0.67 -21.10 -24.19
N VAL A 691 -1.45 -20.10 -23.77
CA VAL A 691 -2.90 -20.07 -23.93
C VAL A 691 -3.36 -18.70 -24.46
N THR A 692 -4.53 -18.71 -25.13
CA THR A 692 -5.14 -17.50 -25.68
C THR A 692 -6.59 -17.42 -25.21
N PRO A 693 -6.99 -16.36 -24.50
CA PRO A 693 -8.35 -16.22 -24.00
C PRO A 693 -9.34 -15.92 -25.15
N VAL A 694 -10.55 -16.43 -25.01
CA VAL A 694 -11.70 -16.15 -25.87
C VAL A 694 -12.47 -14.93 -25.34
N THR A 695 -12.63 -14.85 -24.01
CA THR A 695 -13.22 -13.70 -23.34
C THR A 695 -12.36 -13.23 -22.18
N LEU A 696 -12.51 -11.96 -21.84
CA LEU A 696 -11.82 -11.34 -20.71
C LEU A 696 -12.77 -10.37 -19.99
N THR A 697 -12.90 -10.57 -18.69
CA THR A 697 -13.71 -9.71 -17.83
C THR A 697 -12.89 -9.33 -16.60
N SER A 698 -12.93 -8.08 -16.17
CA SER A 698 -12.37 -7.64 -14.90
C SER A 698 -13.45 -7.27 -13.90
N TYR A 699 -13.11 -7.41 -12.61
CA TYR A 699 -13.95 -7.03 -11.47
C TYR A 699 -13.09 -6.27 -10.47
N THR A 700 -13.38 -4.99 -10.29
CA THR A 700 -12.53 -4.09 -9.48
C THR A 700 -13.22 -3.68 -8.20
N THR A 701 -12.51 -3.81 -7.09
CA THR A 701 -12.89 -3.29 -5.77
C THR A 701 -11.98 -2.12 -5.39
N THR A 702 -12.59 -1.02 -4.99
CA THR A 702 -11.94 0.19 -4.43
C THR A 702 -12.85 0.77 -3.35
N GLN A 703 -12.46 1.86 -2.70
CA GLN A 703 -13.35 2.61 -1.79
C GLN A 703 -14.72 3.00 -2.41
N ARG A 704 -14.85 2.99 -3.74
CA ARG A 704 -16.05 3.43 -4.47
C ARG A 704 -16.64 2.38 -5.40
N LYS A 705 -16.01 1.24 -5.53
CA LYS A 705 -16.39 0.15 -6.43
C LYS A 705 -16.44 -1.15 -5.66
N ASN A 706 -17.49 -1.90 -5.85
CA ASN A 706 -17.76 -3.17 -5.20
C ASN A 706 -17.78 -4.27 -6.26
N LEU A 707 -16.63 -4.85 -6.61
CA LEU A 707 -16.50 -5.83 -7.70
C LEU A 707 -17.11 -5.31 -9.01
N GLN A 708 -16.84 -4.05 -9.34
CA GLN A 708 -17.38 -3.44 -10.55
C GLN A 708 -16.90 -4.18 -11.80
N GLN A 709 -17.83 -4.80 -12.52
CA GLN A 709 -17.54 -5.56 -13.74
C GLN A 709 -17.20 -4.65 -14.90
N GLN A 710 -16.21 -5.06 -15.71
CA GLN A 710 -15.89 -4.47 -16.99
C GLN A 710 -15.51 -5.57 -17.98
N ALA A 711 -16.24 -5.66 -19.11
CA ALA A 711 -15.82 -6.48 -20.23
C ALA A 711 -14.64 -5.83 -20.95
N LEU A 712 -13.59 -6.60 -21.23
CA LEU A 712 -12.38 -6.16 -21.89
C LEU A 712 -12.20 -6.91 -23.21
N ASN A 713 -11.37 -6.36 -24.10
CA ASN A 713 -10.99 -7.10 -25.30
C ASN A 713 -10.08 -8.28 -24.89
N ALA A 714 -10.37 -9.48 -25.36
CA ALA A 714 -9.59 -10.68 -25.03
C ALA A 714 -8.10 -10.57 -25.43
N SER A 715 -7.76 -9.71 -26.40
CA SER A 715 -6.38 -9.44 -26.81
C SER A 715 -5.68 -8.37 -25.94
N THR A 716 -6.35 -7.80 -24.93
CA THR A 716 -5.75 -6.82 -24.02
C THR A 716 -4.66 -7.51 -23.20
N THR A 717 -3.48 -6.92 -23.20
CA THR A 717 -2.35 -7.41 -22.40
C THR A 717 -1.84 -6.38 -21.39
N VAL A 718 -2.16 -5.08 -21.57
CA VAL A 718 -1.79 -4.01 -20.64
C VAL A 718 -3.03 -3.55 -19.90
N PHE A 719 -2.99 -3.62 -18.58
CA PHE A 719 -4.09 -3.32 -17.68
C PHE A 719 -3.72 -2.17 -16.75
N LYS A 720 -4.68 -1.29 -16.54
CA LYS A 720 -4.60 -0.22 -15.55
C LYS A 720 -5.28 -0.69 -14.27
N LEU A 721 -4.54 -0.67 -13.18
CA LEU A 721 -5.01 -1.00 -11.84
C LEU A 721 -5.13 0.31 -11.06
N GLU A 722 -6.34 0.66 -10.66
CA GLU A 722 -6.57 1.86 -9.86
C GLU A 722 -5.74 1.85 -8.59
N GLY A 723 -5.43 3.02 -8.03
CA GLY A 723 -4.77 3.11 -6.74
C GLY A 723 -5.68 2.58 -5.62
N SER A 724 -5.11 1.96 -4.61
CA SER A 724 -5.82 1.33 -3.49
C SER A 724 -6.95 0.42 -3.99
N SER A 725 -6.61 -0.62 -4.77
CA SER A 725 -7.58 -1.51 -5.43
C SER A 725 -7.17 -2.97 -5.42
N VAL A 726 -8.17 -3.85 -5.51
CA VAL A 726 -8.03 -5.25 -5.88
C VAL A 726 -8.85 -5.49 -7.15
N THR A 727 -8.22 -6.07 -8.16
CA THR A 727 -8.88 -6.35 -9.44
C THR A 727 -8.71 -7.81 -9.82
N THR A 728 -9.82 -8.49 -10.06
CA THR A 728 -9.86 -9.87 -10.56
C THR A 728 -10.06 -9.87 -12.05
N PHE A 729 -9.17 -10.51 -12.78
CA PHE A 729 -9.27 -10.79 -14.21
C PHE A 729 -9.73 -12.23 -14.41
N VAL A 730 -10.81 -12.41 -15.16
CA VAL A 730 -11.35 -13.71 -15.53
C VAL A 730 -11.14 -13.91 -17.02
N PHE A 731 -10.30 -14.86 -17.37
CA PHE A 731 -9.98 -15.27 -18.73
C PHE A 731 -10.68 -16.60 -19.02
N ASP A 732 -11.65 -16.64 -19.91
CA ASP A 732 -12.20 -17.89 -20.45
C ASP A 732 -11.40 -18.28 -21.71
N LEU A 733 -10.97 -19.54 -21.79
CA LEU A 733 -10.06 -20.11 -22.81
C LEU A 733 -10.83 -20.86 -23.89
#